data_2489611f70429d49cfe58955c345dae8
#
_entry.id   2489611f70429d49cfe58955c345dae8
#
_cell.length_a   1.000
_cell.length_b   1.000
_cell.length_c   1.000
_cell.angle_alpha   90.00
_cell.angle_beta   90.00
_cell.angle_gamma   90.00
#
_symmetry.space_group_name_H-M   'P 1'
#
loop_
_entity.id
_entity.type
_entity.pdbx_description
1 polymer ?
#
loop_
_entity_poly.entity_id
_entity_poly.type
_entity_poly.pdbx_seq_one_letter_code
_entity_poly.pdbx_strand_id
1 'polypeptide(L)'
;MLNLAEYRQRPALLADWLPWAGLIAPGVVLNKDGSFQRTARFRGPDLDSATQGELIATSARLNNALRRLSSGWALFIEAERRPAAGHPRSEFPEPLSWLVEEERRAAFEESGHHYESAYHLTLAYLPPEESRARAAKMLYENAPGDCVDWQGRLEAFVAETDRVFDLLDGVMPEIAWLDDSQTLTYLHTTVSTRRYRVGVPDVPFHIDALLADSALVGGLAPMLGDQNLRVVSVRGFPTSTWPGILDDLNRLGFGYRWSTRFLCLDKAEAERELGRLRRQWFAKRKSVVALLREIIFQQESPLVDTDANNKAADADAALQELGSDQVAFGYLTATVTVLDTDPAVADEKLRMVERVIQGRGFVTIPETLNAVDAWLSSIPGNAYANVRQPIVSTLNLAHMMPVSAVWAGPEKNAHLDGPPLIVTRTDGATPFRLVTHIGDVGHTLVAGPTGMGKSVLLATLAMQFRRYPGSRIFAFDMGRSMRATILGLGGEHYDLGNDGAIAFQPLVRIDHEGYRTWAAEWVEGRLLHEGVSIGPDEKAAIWSALGSLAGAPVEQRTLTGLSVLLQSNALRQALAPYVLGGAHGKLLDADADRLGSGSVQGFEMEELMHSKAAVLAVLGYLFARFDERFDGAPTLLILDEAWLFLDDPVFATRIRQWLKTLRKKNVSVIFATQSLADIKDSSIAPAVIESCTSRIFLPNPQATEPQIRTIYEGFGLNSRQIEIVATAQPKRDYYYQSRLGNRLFDLDLGPATLAFAGASTPQDQRDMDRVLLDAGTPGFAGAWLRHRSLEWAADLLPSAPAAASFLASQPLEVSP
;
A
#
# COMPACT_ATOMS: atom_id res chain seq x y z
N MET A 1 51.57 48.44 -1.05
CA MET A 1 50.36 48.32 -0.22
C MET A 1 49.93 46.85 -0.28
N LEU A 2 49.99 46.21 0.85
CA LEU A 2 49.45 44.83 0.99
C LEU A 2 47.93 44.91 0.77
N ASN A 3 47.43 44.15 -0.20
CA ASN A 3 45.98 44.08 -0.47
C ASN A 3 45.31 43.27 0.66
N LEU A 4 44.75 43.98 1.63
CA LEU A 4 44.05 43.39 2.75
C LEU A 4 42.71 42.75 2.39
N ALA A 5 42.30 42.71 1.13
CA ALA A 5 41.07 42.10 0.67
C ALA A 5 41.06 40.58 0.90
N GLU A 6 42.24 39.91 0.76
CA GLU A 6 42.36 38.48 1.02
C GLU A 6 42.10 38.10 2.50
N TYR A 7 42.43 39.00 3.44
CA TYR A 7 42.14 38.78 4.87
C TYR A 7 40.71 39.14 5.29
N ARG A 8 39.86 39.66 4.40
CA ARG A 8 38.46 40.05 4.64
C ARG A 8 37.47 39.04 4.03
N GLN A 9 37.96 38.09 3.26
CA GLN A 9 37.07 37.06 2.74
C GLN A 9 36.66 36.13 3.87
N ARG A 10 35.40 36.16 4.25
CA ARG A 10 34.77 35.12 5.10
C ARG A 10 34.80 33.83 4.31
N PRO A 11 35.10 32.66 4.98
CA PRO A 11 34.90 31.37 4.33
C PRO A 11 33.44 31.30 3.89
N ALA A 12 33.20 30.85 2.64
CA ALA A 12 31.85 30.64 2.13
C ALA A 12 31.14 29.57 2.96
N LEU A 13 29.97 29.90 3.47
CA LEU A 13 29.11 28.96 4.21
C LEU A 13 28.19 28.26 3.23
N LEU A 14 27.63 27.10 3.63
CA LEU A 14 26.63 26.41 2.82
C LEU A 14 25.46 27.34 2.44
N ALA A 15 24.99 28.17 3.37
CA ALA A 15 23.91 29.14 3.15
C ALA A 15 24.16 30.05 1.92
N ASP A 16 25.42 30.40 1.64
CA ASP A 16 25.77 31.28 0.53
C ASP A 16 25.46 30.63 -0.85
N TRP A 17 25.46 29.30 -0.90
CA TRP A 17 25.23 28.50 -2.11
C TRP A 17 23.78 28.08 -2.30
N LEU A 18 22.92 28.22 -1.26
CA LEU A 18 21.51 27.84 -1.32
C LEU A 18 20.72 28.91 -2.05
N PRO A 19 19.76 28.49 -2.94
CA PRO A 19 19.01 29.44 -3.75
C PRO A 19 17.93 30.19 -2.97
N TRP A 20 17.49 29.72 -1.81
CA TRP A 20 16.28 30.14 -1.12
C TRP A 20 16.48 31.44 -0.33
N ALA A 21 15.52 32.36 -0.45
CA ALA A 21 15.49 33.60 0.33
C ALA A 21 14.42 33.57 1.42
N GLY A 22 13.14 33.39 1.09
CA GLY A 22 12.03 33.45 2.05
C GLY A 22 10.74 32.85 1.55
N LEU A 23 9.81 32.59 2.48
CA LEU A 23 8.43 32.26 2.17
C LEU A 23 7.63 33.52 1.89
N ILE A 24 6.89 33.57 0.77
CA ILE A 24 6.13 34.75 0.32
C ILE A 24 4.62 34.49 0.20
N ALA A 25 4.23 33.21 0.12
CA ALA A 25 2.84 32.75 0.16
C ALA A 25 2.84 31.30 0.66
N PRO A 26 1.68 30.72 1.03
CA PRO A 26 1.61 29.35 1.51
C PRO A 26 2.28 28.36 0.56
N GLY A 27 3.33 27.69 1.04
CA GLY A 27 4.13 26.73 0.28
C GLY A 27 4.96 27.32 -0.87
N VAL A 28 5.01 28.66 -1.04
CA VAL A 28 5.75 29.32 -2.12
C VAL A 28 7.00 29.98 -1.57
N VAL A 29 8.15 29.57 -2.12
CA VAL A 29 9.48 30.12 -1.81
C VAL A 29 9.91 31.11 -2.88
N LEU A 30 10.39 32.28 -2.44
CA LEU A 30 11.15 33.21 -3.24
C LEU A 30 12.64 32.81 -3.18
N ASN A 31 13.27 32.68 -4.33
CA ASN A 31 14.70 32.43 -4.43
C ASN A 31 15.49 33.76 -4.52
N LYS A 32 16.79 33.71 -4.23
CA LYS A 32 17.70 34.85 -4.24
C LYS A 32 17.83 35.51 -5.62
N ASP A 33 17.59 34.76 -6.70
CA ASP A 33 17.59 35.27 -8.07
C ASP A 33 16.24 35.88 -8.51
N GLY A 34 15.27 35.94 -7.60
CA GLY A 34 13.91 36.44 -7.84
C GLY A 34 12.97 35.45 -8.51
N SER A 35 13.36 34.18 -8.65
CA SER A 35 12.46 33.12 -9.08
C SER A 35 11.55 32.64 -7.96
N PHE A 36 10.37 32.14 -8.33
CA PHE A 36 9.45 31.47 -7.41
C PHE A 36 9.55 29.97 -7.54
N GLN A 37 9.37 29.24 -6.43
CA GLN A 37 9.22 27.80 -6.47
C GLN A 37 8.13 27.30 -5.54
N ARG A 38 7.48 26.19 -5.91
CA ARG A 38 6.44 25.51 -5.14
C ARG A 38 6.62 24.01 -5.28
N THR A 39 6.44 23.28 -4.18
CA THR A 39 6.74 21.84 -4.14
C THR A 39 5.49 21.04 -3.81
N ALA A 40 5.24 19.99 -4.55
CA ALA A 40 4.24 18.95 -4.24
C ALA A 40 4.91 17.66 -3.81
N ARG A 41 4.33 16.98 -2.81
CA ARG A 41 4.60 15.57 -2.53
C ARG A 41 3.64 14.73 -3.36
N PHE A 42 4.14 13.65 -3.93
CA PHE A 42 3.32 12.75 -4.73
C PHE A 42 3.66 11.29 -4.48
N ARG A 43 2.74 10.42 -4.85
CA ARG A 43 2.95 9.00 -5.06
C ARG A 43 2.58 8.69 -6.50
N GLY A 44 3.52 8.15 -7.25
CA GLY A 44 3.31 7.82 -8.64
C GLY A 44 2.51 6.54 -8.86
N PRO A 45 2.13 6.25 -10.11
CA PRO A 45 1.42 5.03 -10.45
C PRO A 45 2.28 3.78 -10.22
N ASP A 46 1.62 2.66 -10.02
CA ASP A 46 2.25 1.35 -9.99
C ASP A 46 2.51 0.88 -11.42
N LEU A 47 3.76 1.01 -11.87
CA LEU A 47 4.17 0.59 -13.21
C LEU A 47 4.47 -0.90 -13.31
N ASP A 48 4.79 -1.58 -12.20
CA ASP A 48 5.09 -3.02 -12.19
C ASP A 48 3.86 -3.87 -12.52
N SER A 49 2.68 -3.42 -12.06
CA SER A 49 1.39 -4.08 -12.28
C SER A 49 0.63 -3.54 -13.50
N ALA A 50 1.20 -2.58 -14.24
CA ALA A 50 0.54 -1.95 -15.38
C ALA A 50 0.74 -2.74 -16.67
N THR A 51 -0.29 -2.75 -17.51
CA THR A 51 -0.20 -3.27 -18.89
C THR A 51 0.57 -2.32 -19.78
N GLN A 52 1.05 -2.81 -20.92
CA GLN A 52 1.73 -1.98 -21.90
C GLN A 52 0.88 -0.78 -22.37
N GLY A 53 -0.43 -0.98 -22.55
CA GLY A 53 -1.35 0.12 -22.89
C GLY A 53 -1.47 1.18 -21.80
N GLU A 54 -1.51 0.76 -20.54
CA GLU A 54 -1.53 1.66 -19.38
C GLU A 54 -0.21 2.42 -19.23
N LEU A 55 0.94 1.77 -19.47
CA LEU A 55 2.26 2.43 -19.48
C LEU A 55 2.33 3.52 -20.54
N ILE A 56 1.89 3.24 -21.76
CA ILE A 56 1.84 4.21 -22.86
C ILE A 56 0.90 5.37 -22.50
N ALA A 57 -0.29 5.08 -21.97
CA ALA A 57 -1.26 6.10 -21.58
C ALA A 57 -0.72 7.01 -20.46
N THR A 58 -0.05 6.45 -19.46
CA THR A 58 0.58 7.17 -18.35
C THR A 58 1.66 8.11 -18.90
N SER A 59 2.56 7.61 -19.75
CA SER A 59 3.60 8.44 -20.37
C SER A 59 3.04 9.56 -21.21
N ALA A 60 2.00 9.29 -22.00
CA ALA A 60 1.34 10.30 -22.83
C ALA A 60 0.70 11.42 -21.98
N ARG A 61 0.06 11.05 -20.86
CA ARG A 61 -0.54 12.03 -19.93
C ARG A 61 0.51 12.87 -19.23
N LEU A 62 1.61 12.25 -18.73
CA LEU A 62 2.73 12.95 -18.13
C LEU A 62 3.36 13.93 -19.14
N ASN A 63 3.68 13.45 -20.35
CA ASN A 63 4.20 14.30 -21.41
C ASN A 63 3.26 15.47 -21.72
N ASN A 64 1.93 15.24 -21.74
CA ASN A 64 0.96 16.31 -22.01
C ASN A 64 0.94 17.40 -20.91
N ALA A 65 1.19 17.04 -19.65
CA ALA A 65 1.34 18.03 -18.57
C ALA A 65 2.65 18.81 -18.73
N LEU A 66 3.77 18.11 -18.96
CA LEU A 66 5.12 18.67 -18.97
C LEU A 66 5.39 19.56 -20.20
N ARG A 67 4.91 19.19 -21.39
CA ARG A 67 5.16 19.93 -22.65
C ARG A 67 4.53 21.33 -22.72
N ARG A 68 3.67 21.67 -21.74
CA ARG A 68 3.03 23.00 -21.67
C ARG A 68 3.94 24.04 -21.04
N LEU A 69 4.98 23.59 -20.35
CA LEU A 69 5.96 24.47 -19.74
C LEU A 69 6.99 24.92 -20.79
N SER A 70 7.27 26.21 -20.82
CA SER A 70 8.16 26.85 -21.78
C SER A 70 9.42 27.39 -21.09
N SER A 71 10.25 28.15 -21.83
CA SER A 71 11.44 28.81 -21.26
C SER A 71 11.09 29.62 -20.00
N GLY A 72 11.99 29.58 -19.05
CA GLY A 72 11.80 30.16 -17.72
C GLY A 72 11.31 29.18 -16.68
N TRP A 73 10.74 28.02 -17.06
CA TRP A 73 10.34 26.98 -16.14
C TRP A 73 11.46 25.98 -15.91
N ALA A 74 11.58 25.55 -14.63
CA ALA A 74 12.46 24.46 -14.21
C ALA A 74 11.67 23.48 -13.34
N LEU A 75 11.87 22.19 -13.60
CA LEU A 75 11.31 21.11 -12.80
C LEU A 75 12.42 20.41 -12.05
N PHE A 76 12.14 20.06 -10.79
CA PHE A 76 12.97 19.21 -9.96
C PHE A 76 12.10 18.05 -9.47
N ILE A 77 12.37 16.84 -9.95
CA ILE A 77 11.64 15.64 -9.58
C ILE A 77 12.59 14.75 -8.81
N GLU A 78 12.21 14.39 -7.61
CA GLU A 78 13.08 13.69 -6.68
C GLU A 78 12.43 12.47 -6.08
N ALA A 79 13.20 11.38 -6.01
CA ALA A 79 12.94 10.24 -5.12
C ALA A 79 14.00 10.22 -4.03
N GLU A 80 13.61 10.47 -2.81
CA GLU A 80 14.44 10.31 -1.63
C GLU A 80 14.18 8.96 -1.01
N ARG A 81 15.17 8.05 -1.06
CA ARG A 81 15.13 6.77 -0.38
C ARG A 81 15.71 6.90 1.01
N ARG A 82 14.88 6.65 2.01
CA ARG A 82 15.20 6.85 3.43
C ARG A 82 14.86 5.58 4.23
N PRO A 83 15.48 5.38 5.42
CA PRO A 83 15.06 4.32 6.30
C PRO A 83 13.55 4.38 6.55
N ALA A 84 12.87 3.23 6.44
CA ALA A 84 11.46 3.10 6.75
C ALA A 84 11.22 3.28 8.25
N ALA A 85 9.99 3.63 8.62
CA ALA A 85 9.59 3.61 10.02
C ALA A 85 9.79 2.21 10.60
N GLY A 86 10.17 2.13 11.88
CA GLY A 86 10.32 0.88 12.60
C GLY A 86 9.02 0.08 12.64
N HIS A 87 9.12 -1.18 13.04
CA HIS A 87 7.94 -2.03 13.21
C HIS A 87 7.03 -1.42 14.30
N PRO A 88 5.73 -1.21 14.03
CA PRO A 88 4.83 -0.59 14.99
C PRO A 88 4.64 -1.49 16.20
N ARG A 89 4.63 -0.89 17.40
CA ARG A 89 4.29 -1.60 18.62
C ARG A 89 2.78 -1.59 18.82
N SER A 90 2.24 -2.68 19.38
CA SER A 90 0.82 -2.84 19.66
C SER A 90 0.63 -3.56 20.98
N GLU A 91 -0.46 -3.28 21.67
CA GLU A 91 -0.92 -4.05 22.81
C GLU A 91 -1.85 -5.17 22.33
N PHE A 92 -1.76 -6.33 22.96
CA PHE A 92 -2.60 -7.47 22.63
C PHE A 92 -3.24 -8.05 23.90
N PRO A 93 -4.53 -8.39 23.84
CA PRO A 93 -5.22 -8.96 24.99
C PRO A 93 -4.80 -10.41 25.27
N GLU A 94 -4.33 -11.15 24.27
CA GLU A 94 -3.90 -12.55 24.42
C GLU A 94 -2.38 -12.70 24.22
N PRO A 95 -1.72 -13.51 25.06
CA PRO A 95 -0.29 -13.76 24.97
C PRO A 95 0.18 -14.30 23.61
N LEU A 96 -0.65 -15.13 22.94
CA LEU A 96 -0.32 -15.68 21.62
C LEU A 96 -0.18 -14.58 20.56
N SER A 97 -1.13 -13.65 20.48
CA SER A 97 -1.06 -12.55 19.50
C SER A 97 0.17 -11.67 19.73
N TRP A 98 0.51 -11.44 21.00
CA TRP A 98 1.74 -10.74 21.36
C TRP A 98 2.99 -11.52 20.93
N LEU A 99 3.06 -12.83 21.19
CA LEU A 99 4.19 -13.67 20.79
C LEU A 99 4.40 -13.66 19.25
N VAL A 100 3.31 -13.78 18.51
CA VAL A 100 3.33 -13.73 17.04
C VAL A 100 3.83 -12.36 16.56
N GLU A 101 3.43 -11.28 17.20
CA GLU A 101 3.91 -9.93 16.86
C GLU A 101 5.40 -9.76 17.19
N GLU A 102 5.87 -10.26 18.34
CA GLU A 102 7.28 -10.21 18.70
C GLU A 102 8.16 -11.03 17.76
N GLU A 103 7.70 -12.22 17.34
CA GLU A 103 8.37 -13.02 16.32
C GLU A 103 8.51 -12.26 15.00
N ARG A 104 7.44 -11.59 14.55
CA ARG A 104 7.44 -10.77 13.34
C ARG A 104 8.31 -9.54 13.45
N ARG A 105 8.29 -8.87 14.60
CA ARG A 105 9.15 -7.73 14.89
C ARG A 105 10.62 -8.13 14.89
N ALA A 106 10.96 -9.25 15.54
CA ALA A 106 12.33 -9.78 15.54
C ALA A 106 12.82 -10.12 14.11
N ALA A 107 11.97 -10.78 13.30
CA ALA A 107 12.29 -11.06 11.90
C ALA A 107 12.46 -9.78 11.07
N PHE A 108 11.64 -8.75 11.32
CA PHE A 108 11.78 -7.44 10.68
C PHE A 108 13.10 -6.75 11.05
N GLU A 109 13.48 -6.76 12.33
CA GLU A 109 14.73 -6.18 12.81
C GLU A 109 15.95 -6.97 12.31
N GLU A 110 15.88 -8.32 12.30
CA GLU A 110 16.94 -9.20 11.82
C GLU A 110 17.19 -9.11 10.31
N SER A 111 16.13 -8.89 9.52
CA SER A 111 16.23 -8.76 8.05
C SER A 111 17.00 -7.51 7.61
N GLY A 112 17.39 -6.65 8.54
CA GLY A 112 18.25 -5.50 8.34
C GLY A 112 17.49 -4.20 8.09
N HIS A 113 18.13 -3.29 7.34
CA HIS A 113 17.54 -1.97 7.14
C HIS A 113 16.45 -1.98 6.07
N HIS A 114 15.28 -1.48 6.43
CA HIS A 114 14.16 -1.24 5.54
C HIS A 114 14.17 0.19 5.04
N TYR A 115 13.76 0.39 3.77
CA TYR A 115 13.79 1.70 3.14
C TYR A 115 12.48 1.99 2.43
N GLU A 116 12.05 3.26 2.51
CA GLU A 116 10.91 3.81 1.79
C GLU A 116 11.37 4.97 0.92
N SER A 117 10.66 5.23 -0.18
CA SER A 117 10.93 6.37 -1.04
C SER A 117 9.86 7.44 -0.87
N ALA A 118 10.28 8.67 -0.64
CA ALA A 118 9.43 9.86 -0.67
C ALA A 118 9.68 10.60 -1.99
N TYR A 119 8.60 11.04 -2.65
CA TYR A 119 8.66 11.66 -3.96
C TYR A 119 8.20 13.11 -3.89
N HIS A 120 9.00 14.00 -4.48
CA HIS A 120 8.70 15.43 -4.53
C HIS A 120 8.85 15.97 -5.96
N LEU A 121 7.94 16.85 -6.33
CA LEU A 121 7.99 17.63 -7.57
C LEU A 121 8.02 19.11 -7.19
N THR A 122 9.11 19.79 -7.53
CA THR A 122 9.21 21.24 -7.40
C THR A 122 9.12 21.88 -8.78
N LEU A 123 8.17 22.80 -8.92
CA LEU A 123 8.05 23.68 -10.08
C LEU A 123 8.68 25.03 -9.72
N ALA A 124 9.65 25.47 -10.49
CA ALA A 124 10.29 26.77 -10.34
C ALA A 124 10.11 27.60 -11.62
N TYR A 125 9.83 28.88 -11.46
CA TYR A 125 9.73 29.82 -12.56
C TYR A 125 10.81 30.88 -12.48
N LEU A 126 11.65 30.91 -13.49
CA LEU A 126 12.76 31.86 -13.66
C LEU A 126 12.29 33.02 -14.54
N PRO A 127 12.01 34.17 -13.97
CA PRO A 127 11.55 35.32 -14.79
C PRO A 127 12.59 35.78 -15.81
N PRO A 128 12.17 36.34 -16.94
CA PRO A 128 13.09 36.89 -17.95
C PRO A 128 14.08 37.89 -17.36
N GLU A 129 15.26 38.07 -17.97
CA GLU A 129 16.37 38.92 -17.43
C GLU A 129 15.94 40.34 -17.08
N GLU A 130 15.13 41.01 -17.90
CA GLU A 130 14.57 42.35 -17.62
C GLU A 130 13.74 42.38 -16.33
N SER A 131 13.09 41.27 -15.99
CA SER A 131 12.30 41.13 -14.78
C SER A 131 13.15 40.82 -13.55
N ARG A 132 14.27 40.09 -13.72
CA ARG A 132 15.27 39.79 -12.68
C ARG A 132 15.98 41.03 -12.17
N ALA A 133 16.40 41.88 -13.09
CA ALA A 133 17.07 43.16 -12.76
C ALA A 133 16.15 44.07 -11.93
N ARG A 134 14.81 44.02 -12.16
CA ARG A 134 13.83 44.75 -11.40
C ARG A 134 13.52 44.12 -10.04
N ALA A 135 13.45 42.76 -9.96
CA ALA A 135 13.24 42.07 -8.68
C ALA A 135 14.46 42.16 -7.74
N ALA A 136 15.68 42.13 -8.30
CA ALA A 136 16.89 42.34 -7.50
C ALA A 136 16.93 43.76 -6.89
N LYS A 137 16.38 44.76 -7.57
CA LYS A 137 16.25 46.12 -7.02
C LYS A 137 15.23 46.23 -5.87
N MET A 138 14.26 45.32 -5.77
CA MET A 138 13.31 45.29 -4.66
C MET A 138 13.89 44.74 -3.34
N LEU A 139 14.91 43.90 -3.41
CA LEU A 139 15.63 43.42 -2.24
C LEU A 139 16.57 44.44 -1.60
N TYR A 140 16.78 45.59 -2.23
CA TYR A 140 17.58 46.69 -1.69
C TYR A 140 16.68 47.89 -1.35
N GLU A 141 16.72 48.36 -0.11
CA GLU A 141 15.86 49.37 0.53
C GLU A 141 15.84 50.78 -0.11
N ASN A 142 16.42 51.05 -1.29
CA ASN A 142 16.48 52.41 -1.88
C ASN A 142 16.41 52.42 -3.40
N ALA A 143 15.63 51.60 -4.07
CA ALA A 143 15.45 51.69 -5.52
C ALA A 143 14.31 52.66 -5.88
N PRO A 144 14.54 53.73 -6.66
CA PRO A 144 13.46 54.64 -7.06
C PRO A 144 12.53 54.00 -8.10
N GLY A 145 11.28 53.97 -7.77
CA GLY A 145 10.06 53.99 -8.53
C GLY A 145 10.00 53.33 -9.91
N ASP A 146 9.68 52.11 -10.00
CA ASP A 146 8.69 51.48 -10.87
C ASP A 146 8.18 50.27 -10.13
N CYS A 147 6.93 50.31 -9.62
CA CYS A 147 6.31 49.23 -8.92
C CYS A 147 6.18 48.03 -9.86
N VAL A 148 7.10 47.07 -9.73
CA VAL A 148 6.89 45.77 -10.34
C VAL A 148 5.66 45.13 -9.65
N ASP A 149 4.67 44.77 -10.44
CA ASP A 149 3.49 44.01 -9.92
C ASP A 149 3.93 42.58 -9.57
N TRP A 150 4.59 42.45 -8.41
CA TRP A 150 5.04 41.17 -7.90
C TRP A 150 3.87 40.29 -7.45
N GLN A 151 2.75 40.92 -7.01
CA GLN A 151 1.55 40.21 -6.60
C GLN A 151 0.87 39.54 -7.79
N GLY A 152 0.66 40.28 -8.88
CA GLY A 152 0.10 39.71 -10.10
C GLY A 152 0.98 38.60 -10.71
N ARG A 153 2.32 38.70 -10.55
CA ARG A 153 3.24 37.63 -10.97
C ARG A 153 3.15 36.39 -10.08
N LEU A 154 3.04 36.58 -8.77
CA LEU A 154 2.86 35.49 -7.83
C LEU A 154 1.52 34.77 -8.11
N GLU A 155 0.46 35.52 -8.30
CA GLU A 155 -0.86 34.96 -8.66
C GLU A 155 -0.81 34.18 -9.97
N ALA A 156 -0.14 34.73 -11.00
CA ALA A 156 0.06 34.01 -12.28
C ALA A 156 0.89 32.74 -12.12
N PHE A 157 1.95 32.78 -11.29
CA PHE A 157 2.76 31.60 -10.98
C PHE A 157 1.95 30.53 -10.27
N VAL A 158 1.16 30.90 -9.23
CA VAL A 158 0.30 29.97 -8.50
C VAL A 158 -0.75 29.37 -9.44
N ALA A 159 -1.41 30.19 -10.26
CA ALA A 159 -2.41 29.72 -11.21
C ALA A 159 -1.84 28.75 -12.26
N GLU A 160 -0.61 28.99 -12.74
CA GLU A 160 0.01 28.08 -13.71
C GLU A 160 0.48 26.77 -13.06
N THR A 161 1.03 26.84 -11.82
CA THR A 161 1.40 25.62 -11.10
C THR A 161 0.16 24.78 -10.75
N ASP A 162 -0.98 25.40 -10.40
CA ASP A 162 -2.23 24.70 -10.16
C ASP A 162 -2.76 24.01 -11.43
N ARG A 163 -2.65 24.64 -12.61
CA ARG A 163 -3.00 23.98 -13.88
C ARG A 163 -2.17 22.72 -14.17
N VAL A 164 -0.86 22.80 -13.92
CA VAL A 164 0.01 21.64 -14.08
C VAL A 164 -0.34 20.55 -13.06
N PHE A 165 -0.62 20.95 -11.84
CA PHE A 165 -1.04 20.06 -10.76
C PHE A 165 -2.33 19.31 -11.12
N ASP A 166 -3.37 20.00 -11.60
CA ASP A 166 -4.64 19.40 -12.01
C ASP A 166 -4.46 18.34 -13.12
N LEU A 167 -3.52 18.55 -14.03
CA LEU A 167 -3.19 17.56 -15.07
C LEU A 167 -2.46 16.34 -14.50
N LEU A 168 -1.64 16.53 -13.48
CA LEU A 168 -0.90 15.45 -12.81
C LEU A 168 -1.79 14.68 -11.84
N ASP A 169 -2.75 15.31 -11.17
CA ASP A 169 -3.71 14.68 -10.26
C ASP A 169 -4.50 13.57 -10.96
N GLY A 170 -4.81 13.75 -12.26
CA GLY A 170 -5.44 12.72 -13.07
C GLY A 170 -4.56 11.49 -13.41
N VAL A 171 -3.26 11.51 -13.04
CA VAL A 171 -2.29 10.43 -13.32
C VAL A 171 -1.71 9.86 -12.03
N MET A 172 -1.49 10.71 -11.03
CA MET A 172 -0.88 10.34 -9.75
C MET A 172 -1.95 9.81 -8.79
N PRO A 173 -1.79 8.61 -8.19
CA PRO A 173 -2.68 8.12 -7.14
C PRO A 173 -2.79 9.05 -5.93
N GLU A 174 -1.73 9.79 -5.64
CA GLU A 174 -1.69 10.80 -4.57
C GLU A 174 -0.78 11.95 -5.01
N ILE A 175 -1.27 13.17 -4.89
CA ILE A 175 -0.47 14.39 -5.05
C ILE A 175 -1.04 15.48 -4.16
N ALA A 176 -0.16 16.23 -3.48
CA ALA A 176 -0.57 17.32 -2.61
C ALA A 176 0.53 18.38 -2.55
N TRP A 177 0.13 19.66 -2.59
CA TRP A 177 1.05 20.75 -2.30
C TRP A 177 1.53 20.68 -0.86
N LEU A 178 2.81 20.97 -0.64
CA LEU A 178 3.37 21.11 0.69
C LEU A 178 2.92 22.44 1.32
N ASP A 179 2.58 22.41 2.61
CA ASP A 179 2.44 23.60 3.42
C ASP A 179 3.81 24.21 3.78
N ASP A 180 3.83 25.34 4.48
CA ASP A 180 5.07 26.04 4.83
C ASP A 180 6.03 25.18 5.64
N SER A 181 5.54 24.49 6.69
CA SER A 181 6.36 23.63 7.55
C SER A 181 6.87 22.39 6.78
N GLN A 182 6.02 21.79 5.96
CA GLN A 182 6.39 20.66 5.09
C GLN A 182 7.42 21.10 4.05
N THR A 183 7.25 22.29 3.45
CA THR A 183 8.20 22.87 2.49
C THR A 183 9.56 23.08 3.13
N LEU A 184 9.63 23.74 4.30
CA LEU A 184 10.90 23.93 5.02
C LEU A 184 11.53 22.60 5.43
N THR A 185 10.73 21.64 5.90
CA THR A 185 11.20 20.29 6.26
C THR A 185 11.78 19.58 5.05
N TYR A 186 11.10 19.60 3.90
CA TYR A 186 11.61 19.00 2.67
C TYR A 186 12.92 19.65 2.21
N LEU A 187 12.96 20.98 2.14
CA LEU A 187 14.17 21.71 1.73
C LEU A 187 15.34 21.41 2.69
N HIS A 188 15.10 21.33 3.99
CA HIS A 188 16.10 20.95 4.97
C HIS A 188 16.69 19.55 4.68
N THR A 189 15.85 18.56 4.34
CA THR A 189 16.35 17.20 4.01
C THR A 189 17.27 17.18 2.81
N THR A 190 17.23 18.20 1.92
CA THR A 190 18.10 18.29 0.74
C THR A 190 19.52 18.71 1.04
N VAL A 191 19.74 19.38 2.19
CA VAL A 191 21.00 20.04 2.54
C VAL A 191 21.55 19.63 3.91
N SER A 192 20.86 18.73 4.62
CA SER A 192 21.24 18.27 5.96
C SER A 192 21.31 16.74 6.06
N THR A 193 22.24 16.26 6.88
CA THR A 193 22.30 14.85 7.29
C THR A 193 21.36 14.54 8.45
N ARG A 194 20.76 15.55 9.07
CA ARG A 194 19.83 15.45 10.19
C ARG A 194 18.40 15.42 9.71
N ARG A 195 17.53 14.72 10.46
CA ARG A 195 16.11 14.55 10.10
C ARG A 195 15.24 15.01 11.25
N TYR A 196 14.54 16.13 11.07
CA TYR A 196 13.55 16.65 12.00
C TYR A 196 12.56 17.55 11.24
N ARG A 197 11.40 17.74 11.83
CA ARG A 197 10.40 18.67 11.31
C ARG A 197 10.81 20.10 11.59
N VAL A 198 10.88 20.92 10.55
CA VAL A 198 11.20 22.33 10.67
C VAL A 198 9.91 23.12 10.88
N GLY A 199 9.82 23.83 12.02
CA GLY A 199 8.74 24.79 12.29
C GLY A 199 8.97 26.10 11.52
N VAL A 200 7.86 26.77 11.21
CA VAL A 200 7.93 28.12 10.62
C VAL A 200 8.16 29.13 11.75
N PRO A 201 9.25 29.94 11.75
CA PRO A 201 9.45 30.97 12.76
C PRO A 201 8.41 32.08 12.69
N ASP A 202 7.98 32.60 13.84
CA ASP A 202 7.03 33.72 13.94
C ASP A 202 7.63 35.08 13.56
N VAL A 203 8.94 35.14 13.29
CA VAL A 203 9.68 36.35 12.93
C VAL A 203 10.20 36.22 11.50
N PRO A 204 10.44 37.35 10.78
CA PRO A 204 11.07 37.29 9.46
C PRO A 204 12.42 36.56 9.52
N PHE A 205 12.64 35.63 8.61
CA PHE A 205 13.85 34.80 8.55
C PHE A 205 14.29 34.55 7.10
N HIS A 206 15.55 34.25 6.94
CA HIS A 206 16.11 33.75 5.68
C HIS A 206 16.17 32.24 5.68
N ILE A 207 15.57 31.59 4.67
CA ILE A 207 15.46 30.14 4.58
C ILE A 207 16.84 29.48 4.50
N ASP A 208 17.75 30.05 3.73
CA ASP A 208 19.12 29.54 3.57
C ASP A 208 19.89 29.47 4.89
N ALA A 209 19.77 30.52 5.71
CA ALA A 209 20.41 30.55 7.04
C ALA A 209 19.72 29.62 8.05
N LEU A 210 18.39 29.47 7.96
CA LEU A 210 17.62 28.58 8.83
C LEU A 210 17.95 27.10 8.57
N LEU A 211 18.11 26.70 7.31
CA LEU A 211 18.21 25.30 6.92
C LEU A 211 19.65 24.78 6.81
N ALA A 212 20.67 25.67 6.75
CA ALA A 212 22.09 25.30 6.61
C ALA A 212 22.70 24.89 7.96
N ASP A 213 22.31 23.76 8.51
CA ASP A 213 22.78 23.24 9.79
C ASP A 213 23.98 22.26 9.66
N SER A 214 24.35 21.91 8.45
CA SER A 214 25.44 20.98 8.16
C SER A 214 26.55 21.67 7.36
N ALA A 215 27.81 21.44 7.74
CA ALA A 215 28.95 22.02 7.01
C ALA A 215 29.18 21.30 5.68
N LEU A 216 29.37 22.06 4.59
CA LEU A 216 29.80 21.50 3.32
C LEU A 216 31.33 21.68 3.16
N VAL A 217 32.04 20.57 3.04
CA VAL A 217 33.46 20.54 2.73
C VAL A 217 33.63 20.14 1.27
N GLY A 218 34.20 21.01 0.47
CA GLY A 218 34.49 20.77 -0.94
C GLY A 218 35.76 19.96 -1.19
N GLY A 219 36.15 19.82 -2.45
CA GLY A 219 37.34 19.11 -2.88
C GLY A 219 37.03 17.83 -3.65
N LEU A 220 38.04 16.96 -3.81
CA LEU A 220 37.88 15.69 -4.54
C LEU A 220 37.04 14.65 -3.79
N ALA A 221 36.96 14.75 -2.47
CA ALA A 221 36.14 13.92 -1.61
C ALA A 221 35.27 14.81 -0.72
N PRO A 222 34.18 15.37 -1.27
CA PRO A 222 33.35 16.30 -0.54
C PRO A 222 32.60 15.61 0.60
N MET A 223 32.31 16.38 1.65
CA MET A 223 31.55 15.94 2.81
C MET A 223 30.41 16.91 3.11
N LEU A 224 29.29 16.37 3.58
CA LEU A 224 28.17 17.12 4.14
C LEU A 224 28.00 16.71 5.60
N GLY A 225 28.23 17.65 6.52
CA GLY A 225 28.32 17.32 7.94
C GLY A 225 29.46 16.36 8.21
N ASP A 226 29.13 15.19 8.79
CA ASP A 226 30.05 14.09 9.07
C ASP A 226 30.02 12.97 8.01
N GLN A 227 29.26 13.13 6.92
CA GLN A 227 29.08 12.11 5.90
C GLN A 227 29.83 12.43 4.61
N ASN A 228 30.44 11.41 4.03
CA ASN A 228 31.08 11.48 2.73
C ASN A 228 30.02 11.57 1.64
N LEU A 229 30.09 12.60 0.82
CA LEU A 229 29.18 12.85 -0.28
C LEU A 229 29.74 12.22 -1.57
N ARG A 230 28.93 11.38 -2.23
CA ARG A 230 29.24 10.82 -3.54
C ARG A 230 28.08 11.06 -4.49
N VAL A 231 28.40 11.46 -5.70
CA VAL A 231 27.39 11.78 -6.72
C VAL A 231 27.73 11.09 -8.02
N VAL A 232 26.75 10.49 -8.65
CA VAL A 232 26.83 9.99 -10.01
C VAL A 232 25.88 10.78 -10.91
N SER A 233 26.36 11.19 -12.09
CA SER A 233 25.56 11.85 -13.12
C SER A 233 25.31 10.94 -14.31
N VAL A 234 24.09 10.98 -14.88
CA VAL A 234 23.77 10.34 -16.15
C VAL A 234 24.25 11.22 -17.29
N ARG A 235 25.09 10.67 -18.17
CA ARG A 235 25.68 11.38 -19.29
C ARG A 235 25.16 10.93 -20.66
N GLY A 236 24.96 9.64 -20.82
CA GLY A 236 24.53 9.04 -22.07
C GLY A 236 23.29 8.21 -21.90
N PHE A 237 22.49 8.10 -22.95
CA PHE A 237 21.17 7.47 -22.94
C PHE A 237 21.16 6.24 -23.82
N PRO A 238 20.34 5.21 -23.52
CA PRO A 238 20.10 4.09 -24.40
C PRO A 238 19.36 4.53 -25.67
N THR A 239 19.34 3.68 -26.67
CA THR A 239 18.66 3.93 -27.96
C THR A 239 17.12 3.99 -27.82
N SER A 240 16.58 3.39 -26.80
CA SER A 240 15.14 3.42 -26.50
C SER A 240 14.91 3.53 -25.00
N THR A 241 13.86 4.23 -24.61
CA THR A 241 13.42 4.36 -23.22
C THR A 241 11.98 3.90 -23.07
N TRP A 242 11.61 3.49 -21.86
CA TRP A 242 10.26 3.12 -21.49
C TRP A 242 9.94 3.63 -20.08
N PRO A 243 8.67 3.78 -19.71
CA PRO A 243 8.28 4.24 -18.37
C PRO A 243 8.90 3.42 -17.27
N GLY A 244 9.50 4.07 -16.28
CA GLY A 244 10.11 3.40 -15.15
C GLY A 244 11.43 2.66 -15.45
N ILE A 245 12.13 3.03 -16.54
CA ILE A 245 13.40 2.37 -16.93
C ILE A 245 14.46 2.36 -15.81
N LEU A 246 14.41 3.31 -14.86
CA LEU A 246 15.33 3.41 -13.72
C LEU A 246 14.71 2.94 -12.39
N ASP A 247 13.52 2.34 -12.39
CA ASP A 247 12.79 1.95 -11.18
C ASP A 247 13.49 0.86 -10.36
N ASP A 248 14.41 0.11 -10.96
CA ASP A 248 15.27 -0.83 -10.21
C ASP A 248 16.09 -0.14 -9.11
N LEU A 249 16.30 1.18 -9.16
CA LEU A 249 16.89 1.94 -8.07
C LEU A 249 16.07 1.78 -6.77
N ASN A 250 14.75 1.66 -6.86
CA ASN A 250 13.88 1.46 -5.70
C ASN A 250 14.09 0.12 -4.97
N ARG A 251 14.83 -0.83 -5.56
CA ARG A 251 15.17 -2.11 -4.93
C ARG A 251 16.44 -2.05 -4.09
N LEU A 252 17.21 -0.96 -4.18
CA LEU A 252 18.44 -0.81 -3.40
C LEU A 252 18.17 -0.74 -1.90
N GLY A 253 18.97 -1.48 -1.12
CA GLY A 253 18.85 -1.62 0.33
C GLY A 253 19.64 -0.55 1.10
N PHE A 254 19.69 0.70 0.63
CA PHE A 254 20.34 1.83 1.31
C PHE A 254 19.71 3.16 0.89
N GLY A 255 19.98 4.21 1.68
CA GLY A 255 19.51 5.56 1.43
C GLY A 255 20.26 6.25 0.28
N TYR A 256 19.50 6.91 -0.59
CA TYR A 256 20.01 7.75 -1.67
C TYR A 256 19.02 8.85 -2.01
N ARG A 257 19.47 9.85 -2.79
CA ARG A 257 18.63 10.86 -3.42
C ARG A 257 18.81 10.80 -4.93
N TRP A 258 17.76 10.43 -5.64
CA TRP A 258 17.71 10.48 -7.10
C TRP A 258 16.96 11.72 -7.52
N SER A 259 17.68 12.71 -8.06
CA SER A 259 17.12 13.98 -8.51
C SER A 259 17.22 14.10 -10.03
N THR A 260 16.13 14.53 -10.64
CA THR A 260 16.03 14.84 -12.06
C THR A 260 15.62 16.30 -12.20
N ARG A 261 16.57 17.15 -12.64
CA ARG A 261 16.30 18.55 -12.98
C ARG A 261 16.06 18.68 -14.48
N PHE A 262 15.02 19.41 -14.86
CA PHE A 262 14.70 19.68 -16.26
C PHE A 262 14.43 21.16 -16.47
N LEU A 263 15.23 21.81 -17.32
CA LEU A 263 15.07 23.21 -17.69
C LEU A 263 14.33 23.28 -19.03
N CYS A 264 13.10 23.75 -19.01
CA CYS A 264 12.24 23.79 -20.18
C CYS A 264 12.75 24.80 -21.23
N LEU A 265 12.66 24.45 -22.49
CA LEU A 265 12.96 25.31 -23.62
C LEU A 265 11.68 25.66 -24.40
N ASP A 266 11.57 26.90 -24.88
CA ASP A 266 10.54 27.19 -25.86
C ASP A 266 10.86 26.56 -27.21
N LYS A 267 9.87 26.51 -28.11
CA LYS A 267 10.00 25.87 -29.40
C LYS A 267 11.16 26.46 -30.23
N ALA A 268 11.32 27.76 -30.21
CA ALA A 268 12.35 28.48 -31.01
C ALA A 268 13.76 28.22 -30.44
N GLU A 269 13.92 28.13 -29.13
CA GLU A 269 15.20 27.78 -28.52
C GLU A 269 15.54 26.30 -28.78
N ALA A 270 14.57 25.39 -28.62
CA ALA A 270 14.73 23.98 -28.90
C ALA A 270 15.12 23.73 -30.38
N GLU A 271 14.45 24.40 -31.32
CA GLU A 271 14.80 24.32 -32.76
C GLU A 271 16.22 24.79 -33.03
N ARG A 272 16.66 25.89 -32.41
CA ARG A 272 18.02 26.40 -32.54
C ARG A 272 19.07 25.44 -32.04
N GLU A 273 18.86 24.87 -30.85
CA GLU A 273 19.79 23.92 -30.22
C GLU A 273 19.84 22.58 -30.97
N LEU A 274 18.69 21.99 -31.31
CA LEU A 274 18.64 20.78 -32.12
C LEU A 274 19.26 20.99 -33.51
N GLY A 275 18.97 22.14 -34.15
CA GLY A 275 19.58 22.50 -35.41
C GLY A 275 21.10 22.70 -35.30
N ARG A 276 21.59 23.20 -34.15
CA ARG A 276 23.04 23.32 -33.90
C ARG A 276 23.69 21.94 -33.77
N LEU A 277 23.07 21.03 -32.99
CA LEU A 277 23.52 19.64 -32.80
C LEU A 277 23.54 18.88 -34.13
N ARG A 278 22.46 18.99 -34.95
CA ARG A 278 22.40 18.41 -36.26
C ARG A 278 23.58 18.87 -37.15
N ARG A 279 23.82 20.19 -37.27
CA ARG A 279 24.93 20.73 -38.02
C ARG A 279 26.27 20.28 -37.50
N GLN A 280 26.46 20.20 -36.20
CA GLN A 280 27.70 19.74 -35.57
C GLN A 280 28.01 18.28 -35.93
N TRP A 281 27.01 17.39 -35.87
CA TRP A 281 27.15 15.98 -36.21
C TRP A 281 27.26 15.78 -37.72
N PHE A 282 26.53 16.54 -38.50
CA PHE A 282 26.65 16.53 -39.97
C PHE A 282 28.04 16.96 -40.45
N ALA A 283 28.63 17.93 -39.79
CA ALA A 283 30.00 18.37 -40.09
C ALA A 283 31.05 17.33 -39.71
N LYS A 284 30.82 16.53 -38.66
CA LYS A 284 31.68 15.40 -38.23
C LYS A 284 31.58 14.16 -39.11
N ARG A 285 30.52 14.04 -39.93
CA ARG A 285 30.23 12.89 -40.79
C ARG A 285 31.37 12.57 -41.78
N LYS A 286 32.11 13.58 -42.24
CA LYS A 286 33.27 13.41 -43.11
C LYS A 286 34.51 14.01 -42.43
N SER A 287 35.60 13.28 -42.39
CA SER A 287 36.84 13.81 -41.86
C SER A 287 37.33 14.93 -42.77
N VAL A 288 38.06 15.91 -42.21
CA VAL A 288 38.67 17.02 -43.00
C VAL A 288 39.52 16.48 -44.14
N VAL A 289 40.17 15.33 -43.94
CA VAL A 289 40.97 14.62 -44.94
C VAL A 289 40.08 14.01 -46.03
N ALA A 290 38.90 13.48 -45.70
CA ALA A 290 37.96 12.96 -46.67
C ALA A 290 37.33 14.08 -47.52
N LEU A 291 37.02 15.23 -46.92
CA LEU A 291 36.53 16.43 -47.60
C LEU A 291 37.59 17.01 -48.53
N LEU A 292 38.86 17.13 -48.11
CA LEU A 292 39.96 17.56 -48.96
C LEU A 292 40.19 16.59 -50.12
N ARG A 293 40.07 15.28 -49.91
CA ARG A 293 40.21 14.25 -50.94
C ARG A 293 39.08 14.32 -51.97
N GLU A 294 37.85 14.56 -51.57
CA GLU A 294 36.70 14.75 -52.44
C GLU A 294 36.85 15.99 -53.32
N ILE A 295 37.36 17.10 -52.78
CA ILE A 295 37.62 18.33 -53.51
C ILE A 295 38.73 18.14 -54.52
N ILE A 296 39.81 17.37 -54.19
CA ILE A 296 40.96 17.14 -55.02
C ILE A 296 40.75 16.08 -56.09
N PHE A 297 40.02 15.01 -55.79
CA PHE A 297 39.89 13.81 -56.62
C PHE A 297 38.49 13.60 -57.24
N GLN A 298 37.50 14.46 -56.94
CA GLN A 298 36.10 14.37 -57.43
C GLN A 298 35.47 12.96 -57.28
N GLN A 299 35.89 12.18 -56.31
CA GLN A 299 35.34 10.86 -55.98
C GLN A 299 34.75 10.89 -54.60
N GLU A 300 33.50 10.39 -54.43
CA GLU A 300 32.87 10.21 -53.11
C GLU A 300 33.66 9.23 -52.27
N SER A 301 34.01 9.64 -51.05
CA SER A 301 34.73 8.79 -50.10
C SER A 301 33.74 7.85 -49.44
N PRO A 302 33.96 6.51 -49.42
CA PRO A 302 33.11 5.55 -48.71
C PRO A 302 33.29 5.57 -47.17
N LEU A 303 34.24 6.37 -46.68
CA LEU A 303 34.51 6.52 -45.24
C LEU A 303 33.59 7.57 -44.63
N VAL A 304 32.38 7.15 -44.31
CA VAL A 304 31.39 7.94 -43.54
C VAL A 304 31.41 7.46 -42.10
N ASP A 305 31.53 8.36 -41.16
CA ASP A 305 31.35 8.03 -39.72
C ASP A 305 29.87 7.69 -39.47
N THR A 306 29.59 6.41 -39.29
CA THR A 306 28.24 5.87 -39.13
C THR A 306 27.61 6.40 -37.85
N ASP A 307 28.38 6.63 -36.77
CA ASP A 307 27.89 7.16 -35.49
C ASP A 307 27.45 8.64 -35.66
N ALA A 308 28.24 9.44 -36.34
CA ALA A 308 27.89 10.82 -36.65
C ALA A 308 26.69 10.94 -37.59
N ASN A 309 26.50 9.97 -38.49
CA ASN A 309 25.31 9.94 -39.36
C ASN A 309 24.03 9.56 -38.57
N ASN A 310 24.12 8.58 -37.73
CA ASN A 310 23.00 8.18 -36.85
C ASN A 310 22.57 9.33 -35.93
N LYS A 311 23.51 10.00 -35.29
CA LYS A 311 23.22 11.17 -34.42
C LYS A 311 22.64 12.37 -35.20
N ALA A 312 22.99 12.53 -36.44
CA ALA A 312 22.37 13.54 -37.29
C ALA A 312 20.93 13.17 -37.64
N ALA A 313 20.65 11.89 -37.90
CA ALA A 313 19.30 11.37 -38.15
C ALA A 313 18.41 11.46 -36.89
N ASP A 314 18.97 11.18 -35.73
CA ASP A 314 18.27 11.35 -34.45
C ASP A 314 17.85 12.81 -34.20
N ALA A 315 18.73 13.75 -34.53
CA ALA A 315 18.43 15.18 -34.43
C ALA A 315 17.35 15.62 -35.44
N ASP A 316 17.32 15.04 -36.66
CA ASP A 316 16.24 15.28 -37.62
C ASP A 316 14.89 14.72 -37.14
N ALA A 317 14.87 13.53 -36.58
CA ALA A 317 13.68 12.94 -35.97
C ALA A 317 13.14 13.80 -34.79
N ALA A 318 14.04 14.27 -33.92
CA ALA A 318 13.70 15.16 -32.82
C ALA A 318 13.09 16.50 -33.31
N LEU A 319 13.62 17.07 -34.42
CA LEU A 319 13.03 18.27 -35.01
C LEU A 319 11.64 18.03 -35.60
N GLN A 320 11.37 16.83 -36.16
CA GLN A 320 10.03 16.46 -36.65
C GLN A 320 9.03 16.31 -35.49
N GLU A 321 9.42 15.66 -34.40
CA GLU A 321 8.60 15.53 -33.20
C GLU A 321 8.26 16.89 -32.57
N LEU A 322 9.24 17.80 -32.49
CA LEU A 322 9.04 19.16 -32.04
C LEU A 322 8.14 19.96 -32.99
N GLY A 323 8.33 19.77 -34.29
CA GLY A 323 7.52 20.45 -35.34
C GLY A 323 6.04 20.06 -35.27
N SER A 324 5.74 18.81 -34.88
CA SER A 324 4.38 18.31 -34.74
C SER A 324 3.73 18.64 -33.38
N ASP A 325 4.40 19.37 -32.51
CA ASP A 325 3.96 19.74 -31.15
C ASP A 325 3.59 18.52 -30.26
N GLN A 326 4.12 17.35 -30.54
CA GLN A 326 3.89 16.13 -29.74
C GLN A 326 4.72 16.17 -28.44
N VAL A 327 5.90 16.77 -28.46
CA VAL A 327 6.81 16.90 -27.34
C VAL A 327 7.36 18.31 -27.25
N ALA A 328 7.83 18.71 -26.08
CA ALA A 328 8.74 19.83 -25.88
C ALA A 328 10.14 19.31 -25.54
N PHE A 329 11.14 20.16 -25.58
CA PHE A 329 12.51 19.82 -25.24
C PHE A 329 13.03 20.66 -24.08
N GLY A 330 14.03 20.16 -23.41
CA GLY A 330 14.69 20.85 -22.31
C GLY A 330 16.04 20.23 -21.99
N TYR A 331 16.78 20.91 -21.13
CA TYR A 331 18.05 20.42 -20.60
C TYR A 331 17.82 19.54 -19.38
N LEU A 332 18.26 18.30 -19.46
CA LEU A 332 18.15 17.32 -18.38
C LEU A 332 19.44 17.28 -17.55
N THR A 333 19.32 17.21 -16.25
CA THR A 333 20.37 16.82 -15.32
C THR A 333 19.82 15.75 -14.39
N ALA A 334 20.29 14.52 -14.52
CA ALA A 334 19.89 13.42 -13.66
C ALA A 334 21.08 12.98 -12.81
N THR A 335 20.94 13.04 -11.49
CA THR A 335 21.98 12.71 -10.50
C THR A 335 21.43 11.78 -9.43
N VAL A 336 22.29 10.88 -8.93
CA VAL A 336 22.03 10.14 -7.72
C VAL A 336 23.11 10.43 -6.71
N THR A 337 22.70 10.89 -5.54
CA THR A 337 23.58 11.22 -4.41
C THR A 337 23.48 10.15 -3.35
N VAL A 338 24.60 9.67 -2.85
CA VAL A 338 24.70 8.77 -1.69
C VAL A 338 25.57 9.40 -0.61
N LEU A 339 25.23 9.12 0.63
CA LEU A 339 25.89 9.62 1.81
C LEU A 339 26.26 8.45 2.73
N ASP A 340 27.45 8.48 3.32
CA ASP A 340 27.86 7.55 4.37
C ASP A 340 28.98 8.15 5.22
N THR A 341 29.05 7.77 6.48
CA THR A 341 30.15 8.15 7.37
C THR A 341 31.47 7.47 7.00
N ASP A 342 31.41 6.25 6.45
CA ASP A 342 32.57 5.53 5.93
C ASP A 342 32.73 5.79 4.42
N PRO A 343 33.88 6.34 3.97
CA PRO A 343 34.11 6.61 2.57
C PRO A 343 34.13 5.36 1.70
N ALA A 344 34.57 4.20 2.21
CA ALA A 344 34.58 2.95 1.45
C ALA A 344 33.16 2.43 1.22
N VAL A 345 32.26 2.57 2.20
CA VAL A 345 30.83 2.23 2.09
C VAL A 345 30.14 3.20 1.13
N ALA A 346 30.44 4.49 1.19
CA ALA A 346 29.91 5.47 0.25
C ALA A 346 30.30 5.14 -1.21
N ASP A 347 31.54 4.75 -1.44
CA ASP A 347 32.03 4.34 -2.77
C ASP A 347 31.38 3.02 -3.24
N GLU A 348 31.11 2.08 -2.34
CA GLU A 348 30.39 0.84 -2.68
C GLU A 348 28.93 1.12 -3.04
N LYS A 349 28.23 1.94 -2.25
CA LYS A 349 26.87 2.39 -2.57
C LYS A 349 26.81 3.04 -3.95
N LEU A 350 27.76 3.91 -4.26
CA LEU A 350 27.83 4.56 -5.57
C LEU A 350 28.00 3.55 -6.71
N ARG A 351 28.91 2.56 -6.56
CA ARG A 351 29.08 1.48 -7.54
C ARG A 351 27.84 0.64 -7.76
N MET A 352 27.06 0.39 -6.70
CA MET A 352 25.78 -0.30 -6.82
C MET A 352 24.77 0.51 -7.64
N VAL A 353 24.67 1.82 -7.37
CA VAL A 353 23.82 2.74 -8.16
C VAL A 353 24.25 2.73 -9.63
N GLU A 354 25.56 2.88 -9.92
CA GLU A 354 26.08 2.85 -11.28
C GLU A 354 25.73 1.56 -12.01
N ARG A 355 25.88 0.40 -11.35
CA ARG A 355 25.54 -0.91 -11.91
C ARG A 355 24.09 -0.99 -12.34
N VAL A 356 23.16 -0.49 -11.52
CA VAL A 356 21.73 -0.46 -11.86
C VAL A 356 21.48 0.42 -13.09
N ILE A 357 22.02 1.63 -13.11
CA ILE A 357 21.81 2.60 -14.20
C ILE A 357 22.45 2.09 -15.50
N GLN A 358 23.69 1.61 -15.44
CA GLN A 358 24.43 1.07 -16.59
C GLN A 358 23.81 -0.21 -17.12
N GLY A 359 23.23 -1.05 -16.24
CA GLY A 359 22.48 -2.25 -16.63
C GLY A 359 21.25 -1.94 -17.51
N ARG A 360 20.77 -0.72 -17.51
CA ARG A 360 19.70 -0.23 -18.38
C ARG A 360 20.21 0.51 -19.63
N GLY A 361 21.52 0.43 -19.93
CA GLY A 361 22.14 0.99 -21.12
C GLY A 361 22.49 2.48 -21.03
N PHE A 362 22.41 3.08 -19.87
CA PHE A 362 22.87 4.46 -19.66
C PHE A 362 24.39 4.51 -19.45
N VAL A 363 24.98 5.65 -19.77
CA VAL A 363 26.37 5.96 -19.42
C VAL A 363 26.40 6.89 -18.22
N THR A 364 27.12 6.50 -17.17
CA THR A 364 27.26 7.26 -15.93
C THR A 364 28.65 7.86 -15.79
N ILE A 365 28.77 8.89 -14.97
CA ILE A 365 30.02 9.47 -14.52
C ILE A 365 29.97 9.62 -13.00
N PRO A 366 30.84 8.91 -12.24
CA PRO A 366 31.08 9.26 -10.85
C PRO A 366 31.78 10.63 -10.81
N GLU A 367 31.12 11.59 -10.18
CA GLU A 367 31.62 12.96 -10.12
C GLU A 367 32.71 13.08 -9.06
N THR A 368 33.81 13.75 -9.42
CA THR A 368 34.94 14.02 -8.54
C THR A 368 35.15 15.54 -8.39
N LEU A 369 35.79 16.18 -9.37
CA LEU A 369 35.99 17.63 -9.38
C LEU A 369 34.66 18.41 -9.44
N ASN A 370 33.66 17.86 -10.12
CA ASN A 370 32.33 18.44 -10.29
C ASN A 370 31.30 17.92 -9.26
N ALA A 371 31.74 17.22 -8.21
CA ALA A 371 30.83 16.56 -7.28
C ALA A 371 29.93 17.54 -6.50
N VAL A 372 30.50 18.67 -6.06
CA VAL A 372 29.76 19.71 -5.34
C VAL A 372 28.74 20.38 -6.28
N ASP A 373 29.14 20.74 -7.52
CA ASP A 373 28.22 21.34 -8.48
C ASP A 373 27.11 20.36 -8.90
N ALA A 374 27.42 19.08 -9.05
CA ALA A 374 26.46 18.04 -9.34
C ALA A 374 25.45 17.88 -8.20
N TRP A 375 25.90 17.90 -6.94
CA TRP A 375 25.02 17.89 -5.79
C TRP A 375 24.18 19.17 -5.69
N LEU A 376 24.80 20.36 -5.84
CA LEU A 376 24.08 21.63 -5.86
C LEU A 376 22.99 21.68 -6.94
N SER A 377 23.23 21.02 -8.09
CA SER A 377 22.24 20.94 -9.17
C SER A 377 21.00 20.10 -8.81
N SER A 378 21.08 19.26 -7.79
CA SER A 378 19.96 18.47 -7.27
C SER A 378 19.08 19.24 -6.30
N ILE A 379 19.54 20.40 -5.81
CA ILE A 379 18.81 21.23 -4.84
C ILE A 379 17.68 21.98 -5.55
N PRO A 380 16.43 21.87 -5.07
CA PRO A 380 15.29 22.59 -5.66
C PRO A 380 15.53 24.10 -5.74
N GLY A 381 15.28 24.69 -6.91
CA GLY A 381 15.52 26.10 -7.18
C GLY A 381 16.91 26.43 -7.73
N ASN A 382 17.88 25.51 -7.69
CA ASN A 382 19.19 25.74 -8.27
C ASN A 382 19.24 25.34 -9.76
N ALA A 383 18.94 26.29 -10.64
CA ALA A 383 18.92 26.06 -12.08
C ALA A 383 20.33 26.19 -12.74
N TYR A 384 21.31 26.74 -12.04
CA TYR A 384 22.58 27.20 -12.67
C TYR A 384 23.76 26.24 -12.46
N ALA A 385 23.76 25.48 -11.37
CA ALA A 385 24.82 24.52 -11.07
C ALA A 385 24.84 23.37 -12.07
N ASN A 386 26.04 22.81 -12.28
CA ASN A 386 26.35 21.68 -13.14
C ASN A 386 26.29 21.96 -14.66
N VAL A 387 27.37 21.61 -15.31
CA VAL A 387 27.60 21.77 -16.78
C VAL A 387 27.00 20.62 -17.61
N ARG A 388 26.55 19.54 -16.98
CA ARG A 388 26.02 18.37 -17.68
C ARG A 388 24.53 18.57 -17.93
N GLN A 389 24.19 19.03 -19.09
CA GLN A 389 22.84 19.42 -19.49
C GLN A 389 22.54 18.90 -20.91
N PRO A 390 22.43 17.56 -21.11
CA PRO A 390 21.98 17.04 -22.39
C PRO A 390 20.53 17.46 -22.67
N ILE A 391 20.25 17.72 -23.96
CA ILE A 391 18.90 18.04 -24.41
C ILE A 391 18.10 16.75 -24.60
N VAL A 392 16.89 16.68 -24.04
CA VAL A 392 15.97 15.54 -24.15
C VAL A 392 14.54 16.02 -24.35
N SER A 393 13.68 15.16 -24.89
CA SER A 393 12.25 15.43 -25.01
C SER A 393 11.51 15.22 -23.69
N THR A 394 10.36 15.86 -23.54
CA THR A 394 9.47 15.67 -22.37
C THR A 394 8.92 14.26 -22.27
N LEU A 395 8.81 13.52 -23.37
CA LEU A 395 8.45 12.11 -23.37
C LEU A 395 9.57 11.25 -22.73
N ASN A 396 10.82 11.49 -23.14
CA ASN A 396 11.97 10.79 -22.55
C ASN A 396 12.14 11.17 -21.06
N LEU A 397 11.86 12.43 -20.69
CA LEU A 397 11.82 12.84 -19.30
C LEU A 397 10.81 12.01 -18.51
N ALA A 398 9.58 11.84 -19.03
CA ALA A 398 8.54 11.04 -18.39
C ALA A 398 8.93 9.56 -18.20
N HIS A 399 9.84 9.03 -19.03
CA HIS A 399 10.37 7.68 -18.88
C HIS A 399 11.49 7.55 -17.84
N MET A 400 12.27 8.60 -17.63
CA MET A 400 13.52 8.56 -16.86
C MET A 400 13.41 9.24 -15.49
N MET A 401 12.40 10.06 -15.27
CA MET A 401 12.19 10.70 -13.96
C MET A 401 11.63 9.69 -12.94
N PRO A 402 11.88 9.89 -11.62
CA PRO A 402 11.34 9.04 -10.58
C PRO A 402 9.84 9.24 -10.42
N VAL A 403 9.04 8.50 -11.21
CA VAL A 403 7.56 8.59 -11.20
C VAL A 403 6.94 7.40 -10.52
N SER A 404 7.47 6.20 -10.74
CA SER A 404 6.92 4.99 -10.17
C SER A 404 7.22 4.90 -8.68
N ALA A 405 6.18 4.74 -7.89
CA ALA A 405 6.32 4.57 -6.45
C ALA A 405 6.12 3.11 -6.05
N VAL A 406 7.12 2.55 -5.38
CA VAL A 406 6.95 1.29 -4.65
C VAL A 406 6.07 1.56 -3.45
N TRP A 407 4.82 1.15 -3.53
CA TRP A 407 3.84 1.42 -2.48
C TRP A 407 4.10 0.58 -1.22
N ALA A 408 4.36 1.26 -0.10
CA ALA A 408 4.59 0.63 1.19
C ALA A 408 3.31 0.37 2.00
N GLY A 409 2.14 0.72 1.48
CA GLY A 409 0.88 0.70 2.22
C GLY A 409 0.68 1.90 3.15
N PRO A 410 -0.53 2.09 3.70
CA PRO A 410 -0.82 3.16 4.64
C PRO A 410 0.00 3.03 5.93
N GLU A 411 0.42 4.15 6.51
CA GLU A 411 1.20 4.15 7.77
C GLU A 411 0.35 3.67 8.96
N LYS A 412 -0.96 3.90 8.91
CA LYS A 412 -1.91 3.47 9.94
C LYS A 412 -3.26 3.07 9.34
N ASN A 413 -4.02 2.32 10.10
CA ASN A 413 -5.44 2.12 9.84
C ASN A 413 -6.21 3.32 10.39
N ALA A 414 -6.56 4.25 9.51
CA ALA A 414 -7.22 5.50 9.92
C ALA A 414 -8.63 5.28 10.48
N HIS A 415 -9.34 4.21 10.07
CA HIS A 415 -10.69 3.91 10.55
C HIS A 415 -10.70 3.34 11.96
N LEU A 416 -9.76 2.43 12.26
CA LEU A 416 -9.64 1.82 13.59
C LEU A 416 -8.68 2.59 14.51
N ASP A 417 -8.16 3.73 14.06
CA ASP A 417 -7.18 4.58 14.74
C ASP A 417 -6.04 3.78 15.38
N GLY A 418 -5.46 2.88 14.58
CA GLY A 418 -4.43 1.96 15.04
C GLY A 418 -3.36 1.71 13.97
N PRO A 419 -2.34 0.92 14.28
CA PRO A 419 -1.30 0.55 13.32
C PRO A 419 -1.87 -0.30 12.17
N PRO A 420 -1.09 -0.51 11.09
CA PRO A 420 -1.48 -1.46 10.03
C PRO A 420 -1.72 -2.85 10.62
N LEU A 421 -2.60 -3.61 10.00
CA LEU A 421 -2.96 -4.95 10.48
C LEU A 421 -1.73 -5.88 10.53
N ILE A 422 -0.89 -5.82 9.50
CA ILE A 422 0.36 -6.60 9.42
C ILE A 422 1.40 -5.77 8.65
N VAL A 423 2.66 -5.81 9.09
CA VAL A 423 3.81 -5.41 8.29
C VAL A 423 4.40 -6.65 7.65
N THR A 424 4.55 -6.65 6.34
CA THR A 424 4.95 -7.82 5.57
C THR A 424 6.22 -7.54 4.78
N ARG A 425 6.92 -8.61 4.40
CA ARG A 425 8.10 -8.56 3.56
C ARG A 425 7.73 -8.45 2.08
N THR A 426 8.63 -7.92 1.27
CA THR A 426 8.54 -7.90 -0.20
C THR A 426 9.88 -8.28 -0.81
N ASP A 427 9.95 -8.45 -2.13
CA ASP A 427 11.21 -8.79 -2.83
C ASP A 427 12.26 -7.67 -2.79
N GLY A 428 11.89 -6.47 -2.35
CA GLY A 428 12.79 -5.34 -2.17
C GLY A 428 12.95 -4.96 -0.71
N ALA A 429 13.76 -3.95 -0.44
CA ALA A 429 13.96 -3.41 0.90
C ALA A 429 12.79 -2.55 1.42
N THR A 430 11.70 -2.40 0.67
CA THR A 430 10.51 -1.64 1.10
C THR A 430 9.49 -2.59 1.70
N PRO A 431 9.18 -2.50 3.00
CA PRO A 431 8.15 -3.33 3.63
C PRO A 431 6.77 -2.95 3.09
N PHE A 432 5.79 -3.86 3.23
CA PHE A 432 4.41 -3.54 2.91
C PHE A 432 3.54 -3.59 4.17
N ARG A 433 2.83 -2.51 4.42
CA ARG A 433 1.87 -2.35 5.52
C ARG A 433 0.48 -2.70 5.03
N LEU A 434 0.01 -3.89 5.38
CA LEU A 434 -1.32 -4.37 5.02
C LEU A 434 -2.37 -3.71 5.91
N VAL A 435 -3.29 -2.97 5.30
CA VAL A 435 -4.51 -2.45 5.92
C VAL A 435 -5.69 -2.94 5.09
N THR A 436 -6.68 -3.54 5.73
CA THR A 436 -7.88 -4.05 5.03
C THR A 436 -8.93 -2.97 4.82
N HIS A 437 -8.91 -1.91 5.63
CA HIS A 437 -9.87 -0.81 5.55
C HIS A 437 -9.52 0.19 4.45
N ILE A 438 -10.47 0.46 3.58
CA ILE A 438 -10.45 1.55 2.61
C ILE A 438 -11.58 2.51 2.98
N GLY A 439 -11.23 3.62 3.64
CA GLY A 439 -12.22 4.45 4.33
C GLY A 439 -12.85 3.66 5.49
N ASP A 440 -14.17 3.60 5.56
CA ASP A 440 -14.95 2.87 6.57
C ASP A 440 -15.24 1.40 6.20
N VAL A 441 -14.75 0.93 5.05
CA VAL A 441 -15.03 -0.43 4.55
C VAL A 441 -13.83 -1.34 4.78
N GLY A 442 -13.97 -2.34 5.67
CA GLY A 442 -12.95 -3.35 5.96
C GLY A 442 -13.18 -4.71 5.27
N HIS A 443 -14.14 -4.80 4.34
CA HIS A 443 -14.44 -6.07 3.67
C HIS A 443 -13.35 -6.45 2.67
N THR A 444 -12.90 -7.71 2.76
CA THR A 444 -11.78 -8.24 1.98
C THR A 444 -12.17 -9.55 1.30
N LEU A 445 -11.83 -9.69 0.02
CA LEU A 445 -11.91 -10.96 -0.72
C LEU A 445 -10.54 -11.63 -0.71
N VAL A 446 -10.49 -12.90 -0.32
CA VAL A 446 -9.29 -13.75 -0.40
C VAL A 446 -9.58 -14.90 -1.35
N ALA A 447 -8.83 -15.02 -2.44
CA ALA A 447 -9.09 -16.04 -3.46
C ALA A 447 -7.82 -16.74 -3.91
N GLY A 448 -7.91 -18.06 -4.04
CA GLY A 448 -6.83 -18.86 -4.62
C GLY A 448 -6.96 -20.36 -4.37
N PRO A 449 -6.32 -21.19 -5.21
CA PRO A 449 -6.45 -22.64 -5.19
C PRO A 449 -6.05 -23.26 -3.85
N THR A 450 -6.53 -24.49 -3.63
CA THR A 450 -6.19 -25.31 -2.46
C THR A 450 -4.66 -25.47 -2.34
N GLY A 451 -4.15 -25.40 -1.11
CA GLY A 451 -2.74 -25.62 -0.81
C GLY A 451 -1.82 -24.43 -1.07
N MET A 452 -2.34 -23.27 -1.48
CA MET A 452 -1.57 -22.04 -1.74
C MET A 452 -1.33 -21.16 -0.51
N GLY A 453 -1.83 -21.53 0.68
CA GLY A 453 -1.60 -20.81 1.92
C GLY A 453 -2.79 -19.96 2.41
N LYS A 454 -4.02 -20.17 1.89
CA LYS A 454 -5.24 -19.44 2.26
C LYS A 454 -5.50 -19.47 3.77
N SER A 455 -5.62 -20.66 4.37
CA SER A 455 -5.94 -20.81 5.80
C SER A 455 -4.84 -20.21 6.70
N VAL A 456 -3.57 -20.30 6.28
CA VAL A 456 -2.44 -19.68 6.99
C VAL A 456 -2.57 -18.15 6.99
N LEU A 457 -2.94 -17.56 5.86
CA LEU A 457 -3.23 -16.11 5.79
C LEU A 457 -4.39 -15.75 6.72
N LEU A 458 -5.52 -16.46 6.65
CA LEU A 458 -6.71 -16.18 7.49
C LEU A 458 -6.39 -16.25 8.98
N ALA A 459 -5.66 -17.28 9.41
CA ALA A 459 -5.22 -17.45 10.78
C ALA A 459 -4.29 -16.32 11.24
N THR A 460 -3.34 -15.92 10.39
CA THR A 460 -2.44 -14.82 10.68
C THR A 460 -3.18 -13.48 10.80
N LEU A 461 -4.12 -13.20 9.89
CA LEU A 461 -4.97 -12.01 9.95
C LEU A 461 -5.81 -11.99 11.25
N ALA A 462 -6.36 -13.14 11.65
CA ALA A 462 -7.12 -13.27 12.90
C ALA A 462 -6.26 -12.95 14.12
N MET A 463 -5.08 -13.59 14.27
CA MET A 463 -4.17 -13.33 15.39
C MET A 463 -3.76 -11.86 15.45
N GLN A 464 -3.50 -11.24 14.32
CA GLN A 464 -3.06 -9.85 14.24
C GLN A 464 -4.17 -8.82 14.39
N PHE A 465 -5.43 -9.19 14.10
CA PHE A 465 -6.57 -8.30 14.31
C PHE A 465 -6.81 -7.98 15.78
N ARG A 466 -6.31 -8.81 16.69
CA ARG A 466 -6.39 -8.60 18.14
C ARG A 466 -5.63 -7.37 18.64
N ARG A 467 -4.80 -6.73 17.80
CA ARG A 467 -4.14 -5.45 18.11
C ARG A 467 -5.10 -4.28 18.27
N TYR A 468 -6.31 -4.37 17.72
CA TYR A 468 -7.31 -3.32 17.87
C TYR A 468 -8.10 -3.54 19.18
N PRO A 469 -8.12 -2.53 20.08
CA PRO A 469 -8.74 -2.67 21.38
C PRO A 469 -10.21 -3.12 21.30
N GLY A 470 -10.59 -4.06 22.15
CA GLY A 470 -11.96 -4.59 22.20
C GLY A 470 -12.37 -5.42 21.00
N SER A 471 -11.43 -5.77 20.12
CA SER A 471 -11.75 -6.51 18.89
C SER A 471 -12.35 -7.88 19.16
N ARG A 472 -13.17 -8.36 18.21
CA ARG A 472 -13.82 -9.66 18.23
C ARG A 472 -13.54 -10.41 16.93
N ILE A 473 -13.50 -11.75 17.03
CA ILE A 473 -13.28 -12.63 15.87
C ILE A 473 -14.35 -13.71 15.86
N PHE A 474 -15.03 -13.84 14.72
CA PHE A 474 -15.93 -14.94 14.41
C PHE A 474 -15.46 -15.60 13.13
N ALA A 475 -15.06 -16.87 13.21
CA ALA A 475 -14.51 -17.60 12.05
C ALA A 475 -15.39 -18.82 11.74
N PHE A 476 -15.92 -18.87 10.53
CA PHE A 476 -16.54 -20.06 9.95
C PHE A 476 -15.49 -20.76 9.09
N ASP A 477 -15.19 -22.00 9.43
CA ASP A 477 -14.05 -22.76 8.92
C ASP A 477 -14.50 -24.10 8.33
N MET A 478 -13.72 -24.61 7.38
CA MET A 478 -13.89 -25.92 6.78
C MET A 478 -12.61 -26.75 6.96
N GLY A 479 -12.76 -27.95 7.56
CA GLY A 479 -11.62 -28.84 7.79
C GLY A 479 -10.75 -28.46 8.99
N ARG A 480 -11.28 -27.73 9.96
CA ARG A 480 -10.67 -27.38 11.26
C ARG A 480 -9.32 -26.64 11.13
N SER A 481 -9.15 -25.88 10.06
CA SER A 481 -7.89 -25.20 9.75
C SER A 481 -7.60 -24.03 10.71
N MET A 482 -8.66 -23.41 11.27
CA MET A 482 -8.56 -22.31 12.23
C MET A 482 -8.53 -22.77 13.71
N ARG A 483 -8.73 -24.05 13.99
CA ARG A 483 -8.92 -24.58 15.36
C ARG A 483 -7.75 -24.24 16.29
N ALA A 484 -6.51 -24.52 15.87
CA ALA A 484 -5.32 -24.23 16.67
C ALA A 484 -5.21 -22.73 17.01
N THR A 485 -5.51 -21.88 16.05
CA THR A 485 -5.49 -20.42 16.22
C THR A 485 -6.56 -19.96 17.19
N ILE A 486 -7.79 -20.42 17.05
CA ILE A 486 -8.91 -20.08 17.96
C ILE A 486 -8.60 -20.50 19.39
N LEU A 487 -8.17 -21.75 19.60
CA LEU A 487 -7.81 -22.27 20.92
C LEU A 487 -6.58 -21.54 21.50
N GLY A 488 -5.58 -21.25 20.66
CA GLY A 488 -4.38 -20.51 21.07
C GLY A 488 -4.68 -19.06 21.52
N LEU A 489 -5.70 -18.43 20.93
CA LEU A 489 -6.23 -17.14 21.35
C LEU A 489 -7.14 -17.26 22.61
N GLY A 490 -7.23 -18.42 23.25
CA GLY A 490 -8.13 -18.65 24.37
C GLY A 490 -9.61 -18.61 23.99
N GLY A 491 -9.91 -18.75 22.70
CA GLY A 491 -11.26 -18.70 22.15
C GLY A 491 -12.01 -20.04 22.27
N GLU A 492 -13.26 -19.98 21.87
CA GLU A 492 -14.20 -21.11 21.88
C GLU A 492 -14.28 -21.69 20.46
N HIS A 493 -13.98 -23.00 20.32
CA HIS A 493 -14.12 -23.69 19.04
C HIS A 493 -15.28 -24.65 19.07
N TYR A 494 -16.20 -24.54 18.13
CA TYR A 494 -17.44 -25.32 18.05
C TYR A 494 -17.41 -26.20 16.79
N ASP A 495 -17.54 -27.51 16.99
CA ASP A 495 -17.70 -28.48 15.91
C ASP A 495 -19.21 -28.70 15.70
N LEU A 496 -19.79 -28.13 14.65
CA LEU A 496 -21.23 -28.04 14.43
C LEU A 496 -21.86 -29.35 13.91
N GLY A 497 -21.07 -30.37 13.62
CA GLY A 497 -21.57 -31.64 13.12
C GLY A 497 -21.33 -32.80 14.05
N ASN A 498 -20.52 -32.63 15.09
CA ASN A 498 -20.13 -33.71 15.95
C ASN A 498 -21.15 -33.95 17.07
N ASP A 499 -21.69 -35.16 17.18
CA ASP A 499 -22.73 -35.55 18.13
C ASP A 499 -22.36 -35.18 19.58
N GLY A 500 -23.06 -34.18 20.12
CA GLY A 500 -23.05 -33.82 21.53
C GLY A 500 -22.10 -32.70 21.98
N ALA A 501 -21.28 -32.12 21.13
CA ALA A 501 -20.34 -31.08 21.50
C ALA A 501 -21.00 -29.71 21.74
N ILE A 502 -22.02 -29.37 20.95
CA ILE A 502 -22.77 -28.10 21.03
C ILE A 502 -24.26 -28.33 20.82
N ALA A 503 -25.07 -27.55 21.50
CA ALA A 503 -26.53 -27.55 21.34
C ALA A 503 -27.05 -26.11 21.50
N PHE A 504 -27.94 -25.70 20.61
CA PHE A 504 -28.54 -24.38 20.56
C PHE A 504 -29.99 -24.39 21.03
N GLN A 505 -30.39 -23.28 21.61
CA GLN A 505 -31.79 -23.05 22.00
C GLN A 505 -32.32 -21.80 21.26
N PRO A 506 -32.74 -21.94 19.98
CA PRO A 506 -33.14 -20.79 19.16
C PRO A 506 -34.35 -20.02 19.72
N LEU A 507 -35.17 -20.63 20.59
CA LEU A 507 -36.34 -20.00 21.18
C LEU A 507 -36.13 -19.47 22.60
N VAL A 508 -34.88 -19.43 23.09
CA VAL A 508 -34.55 -19.06 24.48
C VAL A 508 -35.10 -17.71 24.92
N ARG A 509 -35.15 -16.70 24.03
CA ARG A 509 -35.47 -15.30 24.33
C ARG A 509 -36.79 -14.83 23.71
N ILE A 510 -37.72 -15.69 23.41
CA ILE A 510 -39.01 -15.34 22.77
C ILE A 510 -39.94 -14.54 23.68
N ASP A 511 -39.62 -14.35 24.96
CA ASP A 511 -40.28 -13.41 25.89
C ASP A 511 -40.06 -11.97 25.44
N HIS A 512 -38.96 -11.62 24.72
CA HIS A 512 -38.76 -10.33 24.09
C HIS A 512 -39.48 -10.28 22.74
N GLU A 513 -40.33 -9.27 22.50
CA GLU A 513 -41.17 -9.17 21.31
C GLU A 513 -40.36 -9.11 19.99
N GLY A 514 -39.27 -8.30 19.96
CA GLY A 514 -38.40 -8.22 18.79
C GLY A 514 -37.70 -9.54 18.44
N TYR A 515 -37.26 -10.29 19.45
CA TYR A 515 -36.67 -11.61 19.26
C TYR A 515 -37.74 -12.66 18.84
N ARG A 516 -38.97 -12.56 19.37
CA ARG A 516 -40.08 -13.43 18.99
C ARG A 516 -40.48 -13.22 17.53
N THR A 517 -40.42 -11.99 17.02
CA THR A 517 -40.62 -11.69 15.58
C THR A 517 -39.59 -12.41 14.71
N TRP A 518 -38.33 -12.31 15.09
CA TRP A 518 -37.27 -13.05 14.41
C TRP A 518 -37.47 -14.58 14.50
N ALA A 519 -37.81 -15.08 15.66
CA ALA A 519 -38.07 -16.52 15.90
C ALA A 519 -39.22 -17.03 15.02
N ALA A 520 -40.31 -16.22 14.87
CA ALA A 520 -41.42 -16.59 14.01
C ALA A 520 -40.96 -16.70 12.54
N GLU A 521 -40.23 -15.71 12.01
CA GLU A 521 -39.69 -15.72 10.67
C GLU A 521 -38.71 -16.90 10.45
N TRP A 522 -37.90 -17.19 11.49
CA TRP A 522 -36.94 -18.29 11.42
C TRP A 522 -37.66 -19.64 11.37
N VAL A 523 -38.71 -19.87 12.18
CA VAL A 523 -39.56 -21.06 12.14
C VAL A 523 -40.30 -21.18 10.82
N GLU A 524 -40.91 -20.09 10.33
CA GLU A 524 -41.57 -20.06 9.01
C GLU A 524 -40.63 -20.53 7.91
N GLY A 525 -39.36 -20.03 7.93
CA GLY A 525 -38.34 -20.43 6.99
C GLY A 525 -37.97 -21.94 7.04
N ARG A 526 -38.04 -22.57 8.22
CA ARG A 526 -37.83 -24.04 8.34
C ARG A 526 -39.00 -24.80 7.76
N LEU A 527 -40.23 -24.38 8.09
CA LEU A 527 -41.44 -25.02 7.58
C LEU A 527 -41.56 -24.90 6.03
N LEU A 528 -41.24 -23.74 5.48
CA LEU A 528 -41.14 -23.53 4.02
C LEU A 528 -40.12 -24.48 3.37
N HIS A 529 -38.98 -24.70 4.02
CA HIS A 529 -37.96 -25.61 3.50
C HIS A 529 -38.43 -27.05 3.43
N GLU A 530 -39.27 -27.46 4.40
CA GLU A 530 -39.92 -28.79 4.43
C GLU A 530 -41.17 -28.88 3.56
N GLY A 531 -41.41 -27.88 2.67
CA GLY A 531 -42.45 -27.90 1.66
C GLY A 531 -43.84 -27.51 2.16
N VAL A 532 -43.96 -26.90 3.32
CA VAL A 532 -45.26 -26.39 3.82
C VAL A 532 -45.51 -24.99 3.29
N SER A 533 -46.64 -24.73 2.69
CA SER A 533 -47.06 -23.39 2.29
C SER A 533 -47.47 -22.60 3.54
N ILE A 534 -46.90 -21.40 3.72
CA ILE A 534 -47.19 -20.54 4.88
C ILE A 534 -48.10 -19.40 4.45
N GLY A 535 -49.39 -19.48 4.79
CA GLY A 535 -50.38 -18.46 4.63
C GLY A 535 -50.62 -17.64 5.92
N PRO A 536 -51.62 -16.75 5.90
CA PRO A 536 -51.96 -15.94 7.07
C PRO A 536 -52.37 -16.76 8.32
N ASP A 537 -53.09 -17.88 8.10
CA ASP A 537 -53.52 -18.75 9.20
C ASP A 537 -52.35 -19.49 9.85
N GLU A 538 -51.40 -19.99 9.06
CA GLU A 538 -50.17 -20.62 9.57
C GLU A 538 -49.32 -19.64 10.35
N LYS A 539 -49.15 -18.42 9.85
CA LYS A 539 -48.42 -17.35 10.55
C LYS A 539 -49.06 -17.01 11.89
N ALA A 540 -50.38 -16.87 11.91
CA ALA A 540 -51.13 -16.61 13.14
C ALA A 540 -50.97 -17.78 14.14
N ALA A 541 -51.03 -19.03 13.68
CA ALA A 541 -50.84 -20.20 14.52
C ALA A 541 -49.42 -20.26 15.12
N ILE A 542 -48.37 -20.01 14.33
CA ILE A 542 -46.97 -19.94 14.77
C ILE A 542 -46.82 -18.83 15.84
N TRP A 543 -47.29 -17.61 15.53
CA TRP A 543 -47.21 -16.47 16.43
C TRP A 543 -47.91 -16.73 17.77
N SER A 544 -49.13 -17.31 17.75
CA SER A 544 -49.88 -17.68 18.96
C SER A 544 -49.17 -18.74 19.77
N ALA A 545 -48.61 -19.77 19.12
CA ALA A 545 -47.87 -20.84 19.79
C ALA A 545 -46.59 -20.31 20.44
N LEU A 546 -45.81 -19.43 19.75
CA LEU A 546 -44.63 -18.76 20.30
C LEU A 546 -45.01 -17.83 21.47
N GLY A 547 -46.15 -17.12 21.38
CA GLY A 547 -46.68 -16.30 22.48
C GLY A 547 -47.03 -17.11 23.72
N SER A 548 -47.60 -18.26 23.54
CA SER A 548 -47.91 -19.20 24.64
C SER A 548 -46.62 -19.77 25.25
N LEU A 549 -45.66 -20.15 24.43
CA LEU A 549 -44.38 -20.69 24.82
C LEU A 549 -43.51 -19.66 25.57
N ALA A 550 -43.66 -18.39 25.26
CA ALA A 550 -42.93 -17.31 25.95
C ALA A 550 -43.22 -17.21 27.44
N GLY A 551 -44.39 -17.66 27.85
CA GLY A 551 -44.75 -17.77 29.29
C GLY A 551 -44.21 -19.00 30.02
N ALA A 552 -43.62 -19.95 29.32
CA ALA A 552 -43.02 -21.12 29.89
C ALA A 552 -41.61 -20.85 30.48
N PRO A 553 -41.12 -21.70 31.43
CA PRO A 553 -39.74 -21.67 31.86
C PRO A 553 -38.78 -21.75 30.71
N VAL A 554 -37.59 -21.15 30.88
CA VAL A 554 -36.59 -21.02 29.80
C VAL A 554 -36.20 -22.39 29.23
N GLU A 555 -36.07 -23.41 30.07
CA GLU A 555 -35.68 -24.76 29.68
C GLU A 555 -36.72 -25.45 28.78
N GLN A 556 -37.96 -24.96 28.81
CA GLN A 556 -39.09 -25.50 28.02
C GLN A 556 -39.29 -24.72 26.70
N ARG A 557 -38.59 -23.61 26.51
CA ARG A 557 -38.66 -22.78 25.28
C ARG A 557 -37.88 -23.46 24.14
N THR A 558 -38.30 -24.65 23.78
CA THR A 558 -37.65 -25.53 22.81
C THR A 558 -38.54 -25.70 21.56
N LEU A 559 -37.98 -26.24 20.47
CA LEU A 559 -38.78 -26.57 19.28
C LEU A 559 -39.77 -27.70 19.54
N THR A 560 -39.40 -28.64 20.43
CA THR A 560 -40.33 -29.64 20.93
C THR A 560 -41.49 -28.99 21.68
N GLY A 561 -41.19 -28.02 22.56
CA GLY A 561 -42.24 -27.26 23.25
C GLY A 561 -43.17 -26.52 22.28
N LEU A 562 -42.59 -25.89 21.25
CA LEU A 562 -43.37 -25.26 20.18
C LEU A 562 -44.25 -26.27 19.44
N SER A 563 -43.69 -27.40 19.03
CA SER A 563 -44.40 -28.47 18.30
C SER A 563 -45.64 -28.97 19.05
N VAL A 564 -45.59 -29.09 20.36
CA VAL A 564 -46.74 -29.49 21.18
C VAL A 564 -47.85 -28.44 21.14
N LEU A 565 -47.54 -27.15 21.05
CA LEU A 565 -48.50 -26.05 21.03
C LEU A 565 -49.10 -25.79 19.67
N LEU A 566 -48.50 -26.29 18.58
CA LEU A 566 -49.03 -26.18 17.22
C LEU A 566 -50.21 -27.15 17.04
N GLN A 567 -51.37 -26.63 16.62
CA GLN A 567 -52.58 -27.44 16.38
C GLN A 567 -52.56 -28.16 15.03
N SER A 568 -51.92 -27.61 14.02
CA SER A 568 -51.80 -28.15 12.66
C SER A 568 -50.86 -29.37 12.62
N ASN A 569 -51.34 -30.49 12.14
CA ASN A 569 -50.53 -31.69 11.92
C ASN A 569 -49.44 -31.46 10.86
N ALA A 570 -49.76 -30.67 9.81
CA ALA A 570 -48.81 -30.33 8.75
C ALA A 570 -47.61 -29.56 9.34
N LEU A 571 -47.86 -28.57 10.16
CA LEU A 571 -46.81 -27.78 10.80
C LEU A 571 -45.94 -28.62 11.74
N ARG A 572 -46.59 -29.51 12.51
CA ARG A 572 -45.88 -30.44 13.42
C ARG A 572 -44.99 -31.43 12.68
N GLN A 573 -45.50 -32.01 11.58
CA GLN A 573 -44.73 -32.97 10.76
C GLN A 573 -43.56 -32.28 10.09
N ALA A 574 -43.70 -31.04 9.58
CA ALA A 574 -42.63 -30.27 9.02
C ALA A 574 -41.59 -29.83 10.05
N LEU A 575 -41.98 -29.63 11.32
CA LEU A 575 -41.05 -29.32 12.39
C LEU A 575 -40.32 -30.54 12.96
N ALA A 576 -40.81 -31.76 12.66
CA ALA A 576 -40.30 -33.01 13.21
C ALA A 576 -38.76 -33.22 13.03
N PRO A 577 -38.13 -32.87 11.92
CA PRO A 577 -36.66 -32.99 11.79
C PRO A 577 -35.87 -32.17 12.81
N TYR A 578 -36.43 -31.10 13.36
CA TYR A 578 -35.73 -30.12 14.18
C TYR A 578 -36.04 -30.28 15.70
N VAL A 579 -36.97 -31.14 16.08
CA VAL A 579 -37.33 -31.39 17.48
C VAL A 579 -36.53 -32.55 18.07
N LEU A 580 -36.59 -32.72 19.39
CA LEU A 580 -35.91 -33.82 20.09
C LEU A 580 -36.29 -35.19 19.48
N GLY A 581 -35.29 -35.98 19.13
CA GLY A 581 -35.47 -37.23 18.38
C GLY A 581 -35.47 -37.11 16.87
N GLY A 582 -35.58 -35.89 16.29
CA GLY A 582 -35.38 -35.60 14.86
C GLY A 582 -33.90 -35.53 14.48
N ALA A 583 -33.63 -35.53 13.17
CA ALA A 583 -32.27 -35.55 12.62
C ALA A 583 -31.41 -34.41 13.14
N HIS A 584 -31.98 -33.21 13.37
CA HIS A 584 -31.29 -32.00 13.79
C HIS A 584 -31.63 -31.54 15.21
N GLY A 585 -32.46 -32.30 15.93
CA GLY A 585 -32.97 -31.96 17.27
C GLY A 585 -31.87 -31.85 18.29
N LYS A 586 -30.87 -32.74 18.27
CA LYS A 586 -29.71 -32.68 19.16
C LYS A 586 -28.96 -31.35 19.09
N LEU A 587 -28.95 -30.72 17.92
CA LEU A 587 -28.24 -29.46 17.69
C LEU A 587 -29.10 -28.23 17.96
N LEU A 588 -30.41 -28.28 17.69
CA LEU A 588 -31.30 -27.11 17.64
C LEU A 588 -32.41 -27.09 18.70
N ASP A 589 -32.57 -28.17 19.46
CA ASP A 589 -33.67 -28.31 20.42
C ASP A 589 -33.18 -28.57 21.86
N ALA A 590 -32.18 -27.76 22.25
CA ALA A 590 -31.61 -27.84 23.60
C ALA A 590 -32.48 -27.11 24.62
N ASP A 591 -32.37 -27.56 25.89
CA ASP A 591 -32.95 -26.93 27.08
C ASP A 591 -32.11 -25.76 27.61
N ALA A 592 -30.87 -25.63 27.12
CA ALA A 592 -29.96 -24.52 27.41
C ALA A 592 -29.10 -24.18 26.19
N ASP A 593 -28.96 -22.88 25.89
CA ASP A 593 -28.09 -22.41 24.81
C ASP A 593 -26.62 -22.50 25.23
N ARG A 594 -25.84 -23.31 24.51
CA ARG A 594 -24.41 -23.50 24.79
C ARG A 594 -23.50 -22.62 24.00
N LEU A 595 -24.03 -21.65 23.26
CA LEU A 595 -23.23 -20.66 22.59
C LEU A 595 -22.65 -19.66 23.60
N GLY A 596 -21.35 -19.68 23.78
CA GLY A 596 -20.64 -18.79 24.68
C GLY A 596 -20.67 -17.32 24.23
N SER A 597 -20.15 -16.47 25.09
CA SER A 597 -20.05 -15.01 24.84
C SER A 597 -18.63 -14.55 24.56
N GLY A 598 -17.70 -15.47 24.31
CA GLY A 598 -16.28 -15.17 24.06
C GLY A 598 -16.04 -14.18 22.91
N SER A 599 -14.98 -13.40 23.00
CA SER A 599 -14.58 -12.45 21.95
C SER A 599 -13.98 -13.14 20.72
N VAL A 600 -13.56 -14.39 20.86
CA VAL A 600 -12.97 -15.20 19.78
C VAL A 600 -13.75 -16.51 19.70
N GLN A 601 -14.40 -16.75 18.57
CA GLN A 601 -15.19 -17.96 18.34
C GLN A 601 -14.95 -18.53 16.96
N GLY A 602 -14.74 -19.84 16.88
CA GLY A 602 -14.58 -20.58 15.63
C GLY A 602 -15.67 -21.62 15.46
N PHE A 603 -16.17 -21.78 14.25
CA PHE A 603 -17.28 -22.68 13.90
C PHE A 603 -16.82 -23.59 12.76
N GLU A 604 -16.64 -24.88 13.07
CA GLU A 604 -16.35 -25.91 12.06
C GLU A 604 -17.63 -26.34 11.37
N MET A 605 -17.64 -26.25 10.05
CA MET A 605 -18.84 -26.41 9.24
C MET A 605 -18.87 -27.71 8.43
N GLU A 606 -17.77 -28.46 8.29
CA GLU A 606 -17.62 -29.56 7.33
C GLU A 606 -18.75 -30.58 7.43
N GLU A 607 -19.00 -31.12 8.62
CA GLU A 607 -20.06 -32.10 8.85
C GLU A 607 -21.48 -31.52 8.69
N LEU A 608 -21.65 -30.26 9.11
CA LEU A 608 -22.95 -29.58 8.98
C LEU A 608 -23.33 -29.40 7.49
N MET A 609 -22.37 -29.22 6.60
CA MET A 609 -22.61 -29.00 5.17
C MET A 609 -23.24 -30.18 4.46
N HIS A 610 -23.21 -31.36 5.02
CA HIS A 610 -23.91 -32.55 4.48
C HIS A 610 -25.44 -32.43 4.54
N SER A 611 -25.98 -31.50 5.34
CA SER A 611 -27.43 -31.30 5.48
C SER A 611 -27.80 -29.83 5.23
N LYS A 612 -28.35 -29.53 4.05
CA LYS A 612 -28.82 -28.19 3.71
C LYS A 612 -29.82 -27.63 4.73
N ALA A 613 -30.71 -28.46 5.22
CA ALA A 613 -31.69 -28.07 6.23
C ALA A 613 -31.02 -27.61 7.55
N ALA A 614 -30.03 -28.38 8.01
CA ALA A 614 -29.27 -28.05 9.22
C ALA A 614 -28.44 -26.76 9.04
N VAL A 615 -27.75 -26.63 7.89
CA VAL A 615 -26.97 -25.41 7.56
C VAL A 615 -27.85 -24.17 7.69
N LEU A 616 -29.01 -24.18 6.99
CA LEU A 616 -29.93 -23.05 6.97
C LEU A 616 -30.46 -22.71 8.37
N ALA A 617 -30.74 -23.73 9.20
CA ALA A 617 -31.22 -23.52 10.55
C ALA A 617 -30.16 -22.94 11.47
N VAL A 618 -28.97 -23.52 11.48
CA VAL A 618 -27.88 -23.14 12.38
C VAL A 618 -27.32 -21.76 12.01
N LEU A 619 -27.04 -21.54 10.74
CA LEU A 619 -26.51 -20.23 10.30
C LEU A 619 -27.51 -19.11 10.53
N GLY A 620 -28.82 -19.36 10.26
CA GLY A 620 -29.87 -18.39 10.54
C GLY A 620 -29.89 -17.96 12.00
N TYR A 621 -29.69 -18.95 12.93
CA TYR A 621 -29.57 -18.68 14.36
C TYR A 621 -28.27 -17.93 14.70
N LEU A 622 -27.11 -18.45 14.30
CA LEU A 622 -25.80 -17.81 14.59
C LEU A 622 -25.72 -16.38 14.09
N PHE A 623 -26.22 -16.13 12.89
CA PHE A 623 -26.22 -14.79 12.31
C PHE A 623 -27.11 -13.81 13.08
N ALA A 624 -28.24 -14.27 13.64
CA ALA A 624 -29.06 -13.44 14.49
C ALA A 624 -28.36 -13.11 15.81
N ARG A 625 -27.66 -14.11 16.38
CA ARG A 625 -26.89 -13.92 17.62
C ARG A 625 -25.71 -12.98 17.45
N PHE A 626 -25.03 -13.01 16.29
CA PHE A 626 -23.94 -12.08 15.98
C PHE A 626 -24.43 -10.67 15.74
N ASP A 627 -25.56 -10.50 15.03
CA ASP A 627 -26.13 -9.17 14.77
C ASP A 627 -26.45 -8.41 16.05
N GLU A 628 -26.86 -9.11 17.11
CA GLU A 628 -27.05 -8.56 18.47
C GLU A 628 -25.70 -8.16 19.13
N ARG A 629 -24.58 -8.79 18.74
CA ARG A 629 -23.27 -8.55 19.32
C ARG A 629 -22.46 -7.48 18.57
N PHE A 630 -22.92 -7.06 17.41
CA PHE A 630 -22.29 -6.00 16.61
C PHE A 630 -22.69 -4.61 17.16
N ASP A 631 -21.99 -4.19 18.19
CA ASP A 631 -22.24 -2.99 18.99
C ASP A 631 -21.31 -1.82 18.67
N GLY A 632 -20.48 -1.93 17.61
CA GLY A 632 -19.50 -0.92 17.19
C GLY A 632 -18.06 -1.25 17.57
N ALA A 633 -17.81 -2.29 18.37
CA ALA A 633 -16.46 -2.79 18.60
C ALA A 633 -15.87 -3.36 17.30
N PRO A 634 -14.55 -3.17 17.04
CA PRO A 634 -13.91 -3.77 15.88
C PRO A 634 -14.17 -5.27 15.81
N THR A 635 -14.79 -5.73 14.75
CA THR A 635 -15.15 -7.15 14.62
C THR A 635 -14.67 -7.70 13.29
N LEU A 636 -13.99 -8.84 13.32
CA LEU A 636 -13.56 -9.60 12.15
C LEU A 636 -14.44 -10.85 12.00
N LEU A 637 -15.18 -10.91 10.90
CA LEU A 637 -15.95 -12.08 10.50
C LEU A 637 -15.23 -12.77 9.34
N ILE A 638 -14.75 -13.98 9.54
CA ILE A 638 -14.09 -14.79 8.53
C ILE A 638 -15.07 -15.86 8.04
N LEU A 639 -15.31 -15.88 6.73
CA LEU A 639 -16.14 -16.86 6.06
C LEU A 639 -15.24 -17.64 5.10
N ASP A 640 -14.71 -18.78 5.54
CA ASP A 640 -13.93 -19.67 4.68
C ASP A 640 -14.91 -20.53 3.85
N GLU A 641 -14.56 -20.76 2.58
CA GLU A 641 -15.45 -21.37 1.57
C GLU A 641 -16.80 -20.64 1.46
N ALA A 642 -16.74 -19.33 1.38
CA ALA A 642 -17.92 -18.43 1.43
C ALA A 642 -18.99 -18.74 0.38
N TRP A 643 -18.64 -19.38 -0.75
CA TRP A 643 -19.58 -19.77 -1.80
C TRP A 643 -20.66 -20.71 -1.29
N LEU A 644 -20.36 -21.55 -0.28
CA LEU A 644 -21.35 -22.46 0.33
C LEU A 644 -22.53 -21.72 0.93
N PHE A 645 -22.32 -20.49 1.40
CA PHE A 645 -23.38 -19.64 1.95
C PHE A 645 -24.17 -18.91 0.85
N LEU A 646 -23.67 -18.92 -0.41
CA LEU A 646 -24.22 -18.12 -1.50
C LEU A 646 -25.21 -18.89 -2.39
N ASP A 647 -25.24 -20.20 -2.30
CA ASP A 647 -26.14 -21.05 -3.07
C ASP A 647 -27.61 -20.97 -2.62
N ASP A 648 -27.84 -20.49 -1.39
CA ASP A 648 -29.19 -20.31 -0.88
C ASP A 648 -29.65 -18.85 -1.02
N PRO A 649 -30.81 -18.58 -1.65
CA PRO A 649 -31.30 -17.23 -1.89
C PRO A 649 -31.55 -16.40 -0.61
N VAL A 650 -31.91 -17.06 0.50
CA VAL A 650 -32.17 -16.37 1.78
C VAL A 650 -30.85 -15.88 2.36
N PHE A 651 -29.84 -16.72 2.37
CA PHE A 651 -28.49 -16.33 2.82
C PHE A 651 -27.86 -15.31 1.89
N ALA A 652 -27.94 -15.52 0.60
CA ALA A 652 -27.44 -14.57 -0.39
C ALA A 652 -28.03 -13.17 -0.15
N THR A 653 -29.33 -13.08 0.15
CA THR A 653 -30.00 -11.83 0.48
C THR A 653 -29.48 -11.25 1.80
N ARG A 654 -29.32 -12.05 2.82
CA ARG A 654 -28.81 -11.62 4.14
C ARG A 654 -27.36 -11.12 4.06
N ILE A 655 -26.49 -11.84 3.39
CA ILE A 655 -25.10 -11.44 3.17
C ILE A 655 -25.04 -10.13 2.37
N ARG A 656 -25.88 -9.97 1.33
CA ARG A 656 -25.98 -8.71 0.57
C ARG A 656 -26.40 -7.52 1.46
N GLN A 657 -27.34 -7.72 2.38
CA GLN A 657 -27.72 -6.70 3.36
C GLN A 657 -26.57 -6.41 4.33
N TRP A 658 -25.88 -7.44 4.83
CA TRP A 658 -24.77 -7.31 5.74
C TRP A 658 -23.61 -6.53 5.13
N LEU A 659 -23.19 -6.84 3.92
CA LEU A 659 -22.13 -6.09 3.23
C LEU A 659 -22.41 -4.57 3.19
N LYS A 660 -23.68 -4.17 3.14
CA LYS A 660 -24.07 -2.76 3.15
C LYS A 660 -24.17 -2.14 4.55
N THR A 661 -24.46 -2.92 5.57
CA THR A 661 -24.80 -2.44 6.91
C THR A 661 -23.71 -2.65 7.95
N LEU A 662 -22.92 -3.73 7.81
CA LEU A 662 -21.91 -4.11 8.80
C LEU A 662 -20.77 -3.09 8.95
N ARG A 663 -20.43 -2.37 7.89
CA ARG A 663 -19.45 -1.27 7.99
C ARG A 663 -19.85 -0.22 9.04
N LYS A 664 -21.16 0.07 9.18
CA LYS A 664 -21.66 1.01 10.19
C LYS A 664 -21.58 0.48 11.61
N LYS A 665 -21.45 -0.84 11.76
CA LYS A 665 -21.28 -1.53 13.02
C LYS A 665 -19.82 -1.90 13.30
N ASN A 666 -18.89 -1.36 12.52
CA ASN A 666 -17.43 -1.62 12.61
C ASN A 666 -17.06 -3.11 12.43
N VAL A 667 -17.77 -3.80 11.54
CA VAL A 667 -17.54 -5.21 11.24
C VAL A 667 -16.88 -5.35 9.86
N SER A 668 -15.72 -5.98 9.83
CA SER A 668 -14.98 -6.37 8.62
C SER A 668 -15.26 -7.82 8.28
N VAL A 669 -15.63 -8.10 7.03
CA VAL A 669 -15.88 -9.48 6.57
C VAL A 669 -14.76 -9.90 5.62
N ILE A 670 -14.14 -11.03 5.89
CA ILE A 670 -13.23 -11.71 4.95
C ILE A 670 -14.00 -12.83 4.27
N PHE A 671 -14.20 -12.67 2.96
CA PHE A 671 -14.72 -13.74 2.10
C PHE A 671 -13.55 -14.52 1.53
N ALA A 672 -13.40 -15.77 1.89
CA ALA A 672 -12.36 -16.62 1.36
C ALA A 672 -12.95 -17.73 0.49
N THR A 673 -12.31 -18.01 -0.66
CA THR A 673 -12.73 -19.06 -1.59
C THR A 673 -11.54 -19.70 -2.29
N GLN A 674 -11.69 -20.96 -2.67
CA GLN A 674 -10.72 -21.66 -3.50
C GLN A 674 -10.91 -21.35 -4.98
N SER A 675 -12.12 -20.98 -5.39
CA SER A 675 -12.47 -20.70 -6.78
C SER A 675 -13.26 -19.39 -6.93
N LEU A 676 -12.74 -18.47 -7.75
CA LEU A 676 -13.48 -17.26 -8.11
C LEU A 676 -14.70 -17.56 -8.98
N ALA A 677 -14.74 -18.73 -9.67
CA ALA A 677 -15.87 -19.13 -10.48
C ALA A 677 -17.13 -19.31 -9.63
N ASP A 678 -16.99 -19.88 -8.44
CA ASP A 678 -18.11 -20.14 -7.53
C ASP A 678 -18.77 -18.83 -7.08
N ILE A 679 -17.99 -17.78 -6.85
CA ILE A 679 -18.54 -16.45 -6.56
C ILE A 679 -19.16 -15.84 -7.80
N LYS A 680 -18.47 -15.90 -8.97
CA LYS A 680 -18.93 -15.30 -10.23
C LYS A 680 -20.32 -15.78 -10.62
N ASP A 681 -20.59 -17.07 -10.45
CA ASP A 681 -21.86 -17.70 -10.83
C ASP A 681 -22.97 -17.48 -9.78
N SER A 682 -22.64 -16.92 -8.61
CA SER A 682 -23.60 -16.62 -7.56
C SER A 682 -24.38 -15.34 -7.80
N SER A 683 -25.60 -15.26 -7.26
CA SER A 683 -26.46 -14.06 -7.36
C SER A 683 -25.92 -12.84 -6.65
N ILE A 684 -24.91 -12.99 -5.77
CA ILE A 684 -24.33 -11.87 -5.01
C ILE A 684 -22.97 -11.43 -5.53
N ALA A 685 -22.45 -12.01 -6.61
CA ALA A 685 -21.18 -11.63 -7.21
C ALA A 685 -21.00 -10.10 -7.34
N PRO A 686 -21.98 -9.34 -7.87
CA PRO A 686 -21.86 -7.90 -7.94
C PRO A 686 -21.68 -7.23 -6.58
N ALA A 687 -22.40 -7.71 -5.54
CA ALA A 687 -22.31 -7.14 -4.20
C ALA A 687 -20.96 -7.42 -3.53
N VAL A 688 -20.40 -8.60 -3.73
CA VAL A 688 -19.05 -8.97 -3.23
C VAL A 688 -17.98 -8.15 -3.93
N ILE A 689 -18.05 -8.04 -5.26
CA ILE A 689 -17.10 -7.28 -6.07
C ILE A 689 -17.13 -5.79 -5.70
N GLU A 690 -18.31 -5.23 -5.47
CA GLU A 690 -18.50 -3.82 -5.09
C GLU A 690 -18.08 -3.54 -3.65
N SER A 691 -18.43 -4.42 -2.71
CA SER A 691 -18.23 -4.17 -1.27
C SER A 691 -16.86 -4.59 -0.76
N CYS A 692 -16.21 -5.60 -1.37
CA CYS A 692 -14.84 -5.99 -1.02
C CYS A 692 -13.84 -5.07 -1.73
N THR A 693 -13.53 -3.96 -1.07
CA THR A 693 -12.63 -2.92 -1.58
C THR A 693 -11.16 -3.35 -1.55
N SER A 694 -10.83 -4.31 -0.71
CA SER A 694 -9.52 -4.97 -0.63
C SER A 694 -9.63 -6.40 -1.15
N ARG A 695 -8.65 -6.84 -1.94
CA ARG A 695 -8.61 -8.19 -2.50
C ARG A 695 -7.20 -8.77 -2.35
N ILE A 696 -7.12 -10.04 -1.98
CA ILE A 696 -5.86 -10.76 -1.88
C ILE A 696 -5.97 -12.01 -2.73
N PHE A 697 -5.12 -12.11 -3.74
CA PHE A 697 -5.05 -13.25 -4.64
C PHE A 697 -3.84 -14.10 -4.30
N LEU A 698 -4.06 -15.39 -4.12
CA LEU A 698 -3.00 -16.37 -3.91
C LEU A 698 -2.45 -16.84 -5.26
N PRO A 699 -1.23 -17.39 -5.30
CA PRO A 699 -0.65 -17.93 -6.51
C PRO A 699 -1.55 -18.92 -7.22
N ASN A 700 -1.71 -18.75 -8.53
CA ASN A 700 -2.46 -19.69 -9.36
C ASN A 700 -1.80 -19.83 -10.73
N PRO A 701 -0.98 -20.87 -10.94
CA PRO A 701 -0.30 -21.10 -12.21
C PRO A 701 -1.23 -21.18 -13.43
N GLN A 702 -2.49 -21.51 -13.21
CA GLN A 702 -3.51 -21.62 -14.29
C GLN A 702 -4.21 -20.27 -14.57
N ALA A 703 -3.89 -19.19 -13.84
CA ALA A 703 -4.57 -17.89 -13.98
C ALA A 703 -4.49 -17.31 -15.41
N THR A 704 -3.48 -17.67 -16.19
CA THR A 704 -3.28 -17.22 -17.58
C THR A 704 -4.07 -18.05 -18.61
N GLU A 705 -4.66 -19.17 -18.22
CA GLU A 705 -5.49 -19.98 -19.12
C GLU A 705 -6.76 -19.19 -19.52
N PRO A 706 -7.18 -19.23 -20.80
CA PRO A 706 -8.22 -18.32 -21.30
C PRO A 706 -9.52 -18.31 -20.49
N GLN A 707 -9.97 -19.47 -20.02
CA GLN A 707 -11.21 -19.60 -19.24
C GLN A 707 -11.07 -18.99 -17.86
N ILE A 708 -9.96 -19.27 -17.17
CA ILE A 708 -9.65 -18.78 -15.82
C ILE A 708 -9.32 -17.29 -15.86
N ARG A 709 -8.55 -16.86 -16.85
CA ARG A 709 -8.21 -15.46 -17.09
C ARG A 709 -9.44 -14.56 -17.16
N THR A 710 -10.47 -14.97 -17.92
CA THR A 710 -11.72 -14.19 -18.04
C THR A 710 -12.43 -14.02 -16.68
N ILE A 711 -12.26 -14.97 -15.78
CA ILE A 711 -12.79 -14.86 -14.41
C ILE A 711 -12.02 -13.79 -13.63
N TYR A 712 -10.68 -13.83 -13.61
CA TYR A 712 -9.86 -12.82 -12.96
C TYR A 712 -10.10 -11.41 -13.51
N GLU A 713 -10.25 -11.27 -14.82
CA GLU A 713 -10.61 -10.01 -15.48
C GLU A 713 -11.98 -9.49 -14.97
N GLY A 714 -12.94 -10.39 -14.76
CA GLY A 714 -14.25 -10.06 -14.16
C GLY A 714 -14.15 -9.55 -12.72
N PHE A 715 -13.10 -9.91 -11.97
CA PHE A 715 -12.79 -9.37 -10.65
C PHE A 715 -11.88 -8.15 -10.70
N GLY A 716 -11.61 -7.59 -11.88
CA GLY A 716 -10.92 -6.31 -12.06
C GLY A 716 -9.39 -6.40 -12.11
N LEU A 717 -8.82 -7.58 -12.40
CA LEU A 717 -7.39 -7.69 -12.67
C LEU A 717 -7.12 -7.43 -14.16
N ASN A 718 -6.05 -6.71 -14.45
CA ASN A 718 -5.53 -6.58 -15.80
C ASN A 718 -4.60 -7.77 -16.16
N SER A 719 -4.19 -7.86 -17.43
CA SER A 719 -3.38 -8.97 -17.92
C SER A 719 -2.04 -9.11 -17.18
N ARG A 720 -1.40 -8.02 -16.80
CA ARG A 720 -0.13 -8.03 -16.08
C ARG A 720 -0.29 -8.52 -14.64
N GLN A 721 -1.34 -8.10 -13.96
CA GLN A 721 -1.67 -8.56 -12.61
C GLN A 721 -1.96 -10.07 -12.58
N ILE A 722 -2.66 -10.58 -13.61
CA ILE A 722 -2.90 -12.02 -13.77
C ILE A 722 -1.59 -12.78 -13.97
N GLU A 723 -0.64 -12.25 -14.76
CA GLU A 723 0.70 -12.83 -14.91
C GLU A 723 1.46 -12.86 -13.57
N ILE A 724 1.38 -11.79 -12.77
CA ILE A 724 1.99 -11.74 -11.43
C ILE A 724 1.41 -12.86 -10.55
N VAL A 725 0.09 -13.01 -10.51
CA VAL A 725 -0.58 -14.08 -9.75
C VAL A 725 -0.17 -15.47 -10.26
N ALA A 726 0.00 -15.64 -11.58
CA ALA A 726 0.38 -16.91 -12.18
C ALA A 726 1.83 -17.33 -11.88
N THR A 727 2.73 -16.35 -11.74
CA THR A 727 4.17 -16.58 -11.52
C THR A 727 4.60 -16.48 -10.06
N ALA A 728 3.70 -16.06 -9.17
CA ALA A 728 3.95 -15.94 -7.74
C ALA A 728 4.26 -17.30 -7.08
N GLN A 729 5.08 -17.30 -6.04
CA GLN A 729 5.52 -18.52 -5.34
C GLN A 729 4.43 -19.02 -4.39
N PRO A 730 3.99 -20.29 -4.52
CA PRO A 730 3.01 -20.90 -3.63
C PRO A 730 3.42 -20.86 -2.16
N LYS A 731 2.46 -20.63 -1.25
CA LYS A 731 2.65 -20.58 0.21
C LYS A 731 3.56 -19.48 0.73
N ARG A 732 4.01 -18.60 -0.15
CA ARG A 732 4.90 -17.50 0.20
C ARG A 732 4.31 -16.17 -0.24
N ASP A 733 3.97 -16.03 -1.53
CA ASP A 733 3.58 -14.78 -2.13
C ASP A 733 2.07 -14.60 -2.10
N TYR A 734 1.62 -13.37 -1.86
CA TYR A 734 0.23 -12.94 -1.87
C TYR A 734 0.13 -11.64 -2.64
N TYR A 735 -0.81 -11.55 -3.57
CA TYR A 735 -1.02 -10.34 -4.37
C TYR A 735 -2.19 -9.54 -3.83
N TYR A 736 -1.90 -8.40 -3.20
CA TYR A 736 -2.89 -7.44 -2.71
C TYR A 736 -3.30 -6.48 -3.82
N GLN A 737 -4.60 -6.25 -3.96
CA GLN A 737 -5.19 -5.27 -4.87
C GLN A 737 -6.21 -4.41 -4.15
N SER A 738 -6.12 -3.10 -4.34
CA SER A 738 -7.11 -2.13 -3.90
C SER A 738 -7.05 -0.87 -4.76
N ARG A 739 -8.01 0.05 -4.56
CA ARG A 739 -7.96 1.36 -5.22
C ARG A 739 -6.79 2.24 -4.75
N LEU A 740 -6.21 1.96 -3.58
CA LEU A 740 -5.06 2.71 -3.08
C LEU A 740 -3.75 2.25 -3.71
N GLY A 741 -3.67 1.02 -4.19
CA GLY A 741 -2.49 0.46 -4.82
C GLY A 741 -2.51 -1.06 -4.81
N ASN A 742 -1.49 -1.64 -5.45
CA ASN A 742 -1.29 -3.08 -5.55
C ASN A 742 0.07 -3.44 -4.98
N ARG A 743 0.20 -4.65 -4.43
CA ARG A 743 1.48 -5.13 -3.93
C ARG A 743 1.56 -6.66 -3.87
N LEU A 744 2.65 -7.20 -4.36
CA LEU A 744 3.06 -8.58 -4.08
C LEU A 744 3.83 -8.58 -2.75
N PHE A 745 3.45 -9.42 -1.80
CA PHE A 745 4.05 -9.49 -0.48
C PHE A 745 4.19 -10.92 0.03
N ASP A 746 5.11 -11.12 0.96
CA ASP A 746 5.36 -12.35 1.71
C ASP A 746 4.98 -12.12 3.17
N LEU A 747 4.28 -13.07 3.78
CA LEU A 747 3.89 -12.98 5.19
C LEU A 747 5.10 -13.06 6.14
N ASP A 748 6.19 -13.65 5.70
CA ASP A 748 7.43 -13.83 6.47
C ASP A 748 7.15 -14.46 7.86
N LEU A 749 6.59 -15.68 7.84
CA LEU A 749 6.09 -16.33 9.04
C LEU A 749 7.18 -17.14 9.74
N GLY A 750 7.34 -16.88 11.02
CA GLY A 750 8.20 -17.66 11.88
C GLY A 750 7.56 -18.97 12.40
N PRO A 751 8.36 -19.83 13.06
CA PRO A 751 7.92 -21.12 13.51
C PRO A 751 6.80 -21.09 14.57
N ALA A 752 6.79 -20.08 15.45
CA ALA A 752 5.72 -19.96 16.46
C ALA A 752 4.37 -19.62 15.78
N THR A 753 4.36 -18.70 14.83
CA THR A 753 3.17 -18.39 14.03
C THR A 753 2.68 -19.61 13.25
N LEU A 754 3.59 -20.34 12.59
CA LEU A 754 3.27 -21.52 11.80
C LEU A 754 2.75 -22.71 12.66
N ALA A 755 3.16 -22.80 13.92
CA ALA A 755 2.65 -23.83 14.84
C ALA A 755 1.13 -23.74 15.03
N PHE A 756 0.56 -22.54 14.94
CA PHE A 756 -0.89 -22.33 15.04
C PHE A 756 -1.55 -22.20 13.66
N ALA A 757 -1.02 -21.38 12.79
CA ALA A 757 -1.62 -21.10 11.49
C ALA A 757 -1.52 -22.28 10.50
N GLY A 758 -0.54 -23.17 10.68
CA GLY A 758 -0.29 -24.33 9.80
C GLY A 758 -0.83 -25.64 10.32
N ALA A 759 -1.44 -25.70 11.52
CA ALA A 759 -1.86 -26.94 12.17
C ALA A 759 -3.25 -27.38 11.68
N SER A 760 -3.31 -28.13 10.58
CA SER A 760 -4.57 -28.57 9.97
C SER A 760 -4.67 -30.06 9.66
N THR A 761 -3.59 -30.84 9.90
CA THR A 761 -3.61 -32.28 9.58
C THR A 761 -4.46 -33.07 10.56
N PRO A 762 -4.98 -34.27 10.18
CA PRO A 762 -5.69 -35.15 11.11
C PRO A 762 -4.85 -35.54 12.33
N GLN A 763 -3.52 -35.58 12.20
CA GLN A 763 -2.63 -35.84 13.34
C GLN A 763 -2.61 -34.62 14.28
N ASP A 764 -2.49 -33.40 13.74
CA ASP A 764 -2.56 -32.17 14.54
C ASP A 764 -3.88 -32.11 15.34
N GLN A 765 -5.01 -32.50 14.74
CA GLN A 765 -6.31 -32.52 15.44
C GLN A 765 -6.31 -33.45 16.64
N ARG A 766 -5.79 -34.68 16.50
CA ARG A 766 -5.68 -35.65 17.62
C ARG A 766 -4.72 -35.14 18.70
N ASP A 767 -3.64 -34.51 18.31
CA ASP A 767 -2.66 -33.99 19.26
C ASP A 767 -3.22 -32.78 20.00
N MET A 768 -3.99 -31.89 19.31
CA MET A 768 -4.72 -30.81 19.96
C MET A 768 -5.74 -31.29 20.97
N ASP A 769 -6.50 -32.37 20.67
CA ASP A 769 -7.45 -32.98 21.62
C ASP A 769 -6.73 -33.41 22.89
N ARG A 770 -5.57 -34.06 22.76
CA ARG A 770 -4.76 -34.53 23.92
C ARG A 770 -4.24 -33.35 24.73
N VAL A 771 -3.64 -32.35 24.06
CA VAL A 771 -3.10 -31.15 24.71
C VAL A 771 -4.21 -30.35 25.40
N LEU A 772 -5.40 -30.28 24.81
CA LEU A 772 -6.55 -29.58 25.39
C LEU A 772 -7.09 -30.30 26.64
N LEU A 773 -7.12 -31.63 26.64
CA LEU A 773 -7.50 -32.45 27.81
C LEU A 773 -6.51 -32.24 28.97
N ASP A 774 -5.22 -32.18 28.69
CA ASP A 774 -4.18 -32.08 29.72
C ASP A 774 -4.03 -30.66 30.27
N ALA A 775 -4.09 -29.63 29.43
CA ALA A 775 -3.76 -28.24 29.78
C ALA A 775 -4.98 -27.33 29.92
N GLY A 776 -6.12 -27.73 29.40
CA GLY A 776 -7.32 -26.88 29.27
C GLY A 776 -7.10 -25.70 28.29
N THR A 777 -8.17 -24.96 27.98
CA THR A 777 -8.10 -23.82 27.06
C THR A 777 -7.12 -22.74 27.54
N PRO A 778 -7.05 -22.34 28.83
CA PRO A 778 -6.11 -21.31 29.25
C PRO A 778 -4.62 -21.69 29.12
N GLY A 779 -4.32 -23.00 29.23
CA GLY A 779 -2.95 -23.51 29.12
C GLY A 779 -2.57 -23.99 27.72
N PHE A 780 -3.51 -24.00 26.78
CA PHE A 780 -3.35 -24.63 25.47
C PHE A 780 -2.19 -24.06 24.69
N ALA A 781 -2.07 -22.73 24.56
CA ALA A 781 -1.05 -22.11 23.73
C ALA A 781 0.38 -22.52 24.12
N GLY A 782 0.72 -22.47 25.43
CA GLY A 782 2.04 -22.87 25.91
C GLY A 782 2.30 -24.36 25.78
N ALA A 783 1.29 -25.19 26.09
CA ALA A 783 1.39 -26.66 25.96
C ALA A 783 1.52 -27.08 24.49
N TRP A 784 0.79 -26.45 23.57
CA TRP A 784 0.88 -26.68 22.14
C TRP A 784 2.25 -26.34 21.58
N LEU A 785 2.83 -25.20 21.95
CA LEU A 785 4.19 -24.82 21.55
C LEU A 785 5.23 -25.85 22.01
N ARG A 786 5.14 -26.33 23.27
CA ARG A 786 6.03 -27.39 23.77
C ARG A 786 5.84 -28.68 23.00
N HIS A 787 4.59 -29.06 22.70
CA HIS A 787 4.31 -30.23 21.85
C HIS A 787 4.94 -30.10 20.45
N ARG A 788 5.03 -28.88 19.92
CA ARG A 788 5.67 -28.57 18.63
C ARG A 788 7.18 -28.36 18.72
N SER A 789 7.80 -28.67 19.87
CA SER A 789 9.25 -28.47 20.14
C SER A 789 9.70 -27.00 20.02
N LEU A 790 8.85 -26.10 20.47
CA LEU A 790 9.11 -24.65 20.50
C LEU A 790 9.12 -24.16 21.95
N GLU A 791 10.00 -24.74 22.76
CA GLU A 791 10.13 -24.45 24.20
C GLU A 791 10.45 -22.97 24.42
N TRP A 792 11.34 -22.39 23.61
CA TRP A 792 11.70 -20.98 23.71
C TRP A 792 10.49 -20.05 23.59
N ALA A 793 9.55 -20.38 22.70
CA ALA A 793 8.34 -19.60 22.48
C ALA A 793 7.31 -19.81 23.61
N ALA A 794 7.22 -21.06 24.10
CA ALA A 794 6.36 -21.40 25.22
C ALA A 794 6.79 -20.72 26.52
N ASP A 795 8.09 -20.55 26.73
CA ASP A 795 8.65 -19.92 27.95
C ASP A 795 8.49 -18.38 27.96
N LEU A 796 8.27 -17.78 26.79
CA LEU A 796 7.90 -16.35 26.68
C LEU A 796 6.44 -16.09 27.05
N LEU A 797 5.57 -17.12 27.00
CA LEU A 797 4.17 -16.96 27.39
C LEU A 797 4.02 -16.99 28.92
N PRO A 798 3.22 -16.10 29.52
CA PRO A 798 2.96 -16.12 30.95
C PRO A 798 2.24 -17.42 31.33
N SER A 799 2.59 -17.96 32.50
CA SER A 799 1.86 -19.09 33.07
C SER A 799 0.40 -18.70 33.39
N ALA A 800 -0.54 -19.64 33.24
CA ALA A 800 -1.98 -19.42 33.29
C ALA A 800 -2.56 -18.48 34.38
N PRO A 801 -1.99 -18.39 35.62
CA PRO A 801 -2.47 -17.41 36.62
C PRO A 801 -1.97 -15.98 36.40
N ALA A 802 -0.90 -15.78 35.62
CA ALA A 802 -0.28 -14.46 35.38
C ALA A 802 -0.84 -13.72 34.15
N ALA A 803 -1.72 -14.34 33.37
CA ALA A 803 -2.28 -13.73 32.16
C ALA A 803 -3.08 -12.45 32.46
N ALA A 804 -3.70 -12.34 33.63
CA ALA A 804 -4.41 -11.12 34.04
C ALA A 804 -3.46 -9.96 34.42
N SER A 805 -2.22 -10.25 34.84
CA SER A 805 -1.21 -9.25 35.18
C SER A 805 -0.29 -8.88 33.99
N PHE A 806 -0.33 -9.65 32.91
CA PHE A 806 0.46 -9.41 31.68
C PHE A 806 0.07 -8.11 30.99
N LEU A 807 -1.21 -7.75 31.03
CA LEU A 807 -1.72 -6.48 30.50
C LEU A 807 -1.20 -5.25 31.25
N ALA A 808 -0.84 -5.43 32.55
CA ALA A 808 -0.36 -4.33 33.40
C ALA A 808 1.17 -4.11 33.33
N SER A 809 1.91 -5.02 32.69
CA SER A 809 3.38 -5.02 32.67
C SER A 809 4.01 -4.67 31.32
N GLN A 810 3.21 -4.37 30.31
CA GLN A 810 3.74 -3.87 29.05
C GLN A 810 4.25 -2.44 29.25
N PRO A 811 5.52 -2.14 28.96
CA PRO A 811 6.06 -0.81 29.20
C PRO A 811 5.38 0.21 28.28
N LEU A 812 4.65 1.13 28.89
CA LEU A 812 4.20 2.38 28.27
C LEU A 812 5.42 3.27 28.02
N GLU A 813 6.21 2.98 27.01
CA GLU A 813 7.16 3.97 26.50
C GLU A 813 6.40 4.88 25.51
N VAL A 814 5.95 5.99 26.04
CA VAL A 814 5.57 7.17 25.26
C VAL A 814 6.83 7.66 24.57
N SER A 815 6.94 7.43 23.25
CA SER A 815 7.99 8.07 22.45
C SER A 815 7.69 9.56 22.30
N PRO A 816 8.72 10.43 22.41
CA PRO A 816 8.59 11.88 22.26
C PRO A 816 8.27 12.33 20.83
#